data_538f3b22f38c0189e34b938600e5463c
#
_entry.id   538f3b22f38c0189e34b938600e5463c
#
_cell.length_a   1.000
_cell.length_b   1.000
_cell.length_c   1.000
_cell.angle_alpha   90.00
_cell.angle_beta   90.00
_cell.angle_gamma   90.00
#
_symmetry.space_group_name_H-M   'P 1'
#
loop_
_entity.id
_entity.type
_entity.pdbx_description
1 polymer ?
#
loop_
_entity_poly.entity_id
_entity_poly.type
_entity_poly.pdbx_seq_one_letter_code
_entity_poly.pdbx_strand_id
1 'polypeptide(L)'
;MLTVILAVLQLCAFMPVAPARAQVASATSKLSGALQQSLTTSESQVWQDVSKQTVRALIQTNGAITSSLLKSIANSGGSVVRQFTSINGLLADLPKSKILTIAARSDVERMSADHLAQQSASHIEAATGADRVRSYSSLTQSYSGLDGTGVGIAILDSGIMAGHSEFGALGNLLGLSRVTAKTDIVSSNVNLAQYLLKLGILSTALDLLGLNNSDGYGHGTHVAGTAAGRSLGTSTTRGFNGIAPNANLIDVKVLNGRGVGQTSDVIAGIDWVIANRSALNIKVMNLSLGANSTESYLTDPLCRAARRAVAVGITVVAAAGNYGQSDNGLERYGSITSPGDDPTVITVGAVNTHQTDSRGDESVTYFSSRGPTRGSRIDSAGVRRYDNLLKPDLVAPGNRIVAAESKGSWLPAHYPQLHDSGKGTTAFMQLSGTSIAAPTVAGAVALLLQKNPSLTPPLVKAILQYTAGQIPSGNIIQQGAGLLNIPGAVDLAGALRTDISTAITNGTIKVGDSLLRKGATMPAASSSVAGQNVAWGSFIFAGGSHVIAGPELFKRYQAIYNPALVWVRDRVTINETVTVSCQLLTPGTVFCDWLAGASGVFVNGLALANAIASGQGFTLTQGMTLSEGVVLGDGMALGEGMTLSEGMTLSEGMTLSEGMTLSEGMTLSESLNLGEP
;
A
#
# COMPACT_ATOMS: atom_id res chain seq x y z
N MET A 1 -62.84 -5.90 37.67
CA MET A 1 -61.75 -5.07 37.11
C MET A 1 -60.45 -5.10 37.93
N LEU A 2 -60.47 -5.69 39.13
CA LEU A 2 -59.27 -5.83 39.99
C LEU A 2 -58.52 -7.15 39.75
N THR A 3 -59.15 -8.15 39.16
CA THR A 3 -58.55 -9.49 38.96
C THR A 3 -57.75 -9.61 37.65
N VAL A 4 -57.87 -8.64 36.75
CA VAL A 4 -57.12 -8.62 35.48
C VAL A 4 -55.78 -7.90 35.65
N ILE A 5 -55.64 -7.01 36.64
CA ILE A 5 -54.41 -6.24 36.87
C ILE A 5 -53.36 -7.09 37.64
N LEU A 6 -53.77 -8.08 38.41
CA LEU A 6 -52.83 -8.97 39.13
C LEU A 6 -52.22 -10.05 38.20
N ALA A 7 -52.89 -10.41 37.10
CA ALA A 7 -52.37 -11.39 36.14
C ALA A 7 -51.33 -10.82 35.18
N VAL A 8 -51.31 -9.49 34.95
CA VAL A 8 -50.33 -8.81 34.08
C VAL A 8 -49.01 -8.52 34.83
N LEU A 9 -49.06 -8.36 36.15
CA LEU A 9 -47.90 -8.13 36.98
C LEU A 9 -47.10 -9.43 37.35
N GLN A 10 -47.73 -10.60 37.17
CA GLN A 10 -47.01 -11.89 37.37
C GLN A 10 -46.41 -12.46 36.08
N LEU A 11 -46.72 -11.91 34.86
CA LEU A 11 -46.10 -12.34 33.62
C LEU A 11 -44.82 -11.57 33.27
N CYS A 12 -44.48 -10.50 34.00
CA CYS A 12 -43.24 -9.74 33.78
C CYS A 12 -42.06 -10.23 34.63
N ALA A 13 -42.21 -11.29 35.45
CA ALA A 13 -41.18 -11.76 36.39
C ALA A 13 -40.39 -13.00 35.92
N PHE A 14 -40.66 -13.51 34.68
CA PHE A 14 -39.87 -14.63 34.12
C PHE A 14 -39.58 -14.40 32.63
N MET A 15 -38.80 -13.35 32.36
CA MET A 15 -37.99 -13.38 31.13
C MET A 15 -36.64 -14.01 31.52
N PRO A 16 -36.21 -15.08 30.86
CA PRO A 16 -34.87 -15.60 31.08
C PRO A 16 -33.88 -14.54 30.62
N VAL A 17 -33.09 -14.07 31.57
CA VAL A 17 -31.91 -13.27 31.33
C VAL A 17 -31.09 -13.99 30.27
N ALA A 18 -30.85 -13.38 29.15
CA ALA A 18 -29.90 -13.83 28.14
C ALA A 18 -28.52 -13.23 28.47
N PRO A 19 -27.68 -13.89 29.28
CA PRO A 19 -26.46 -13.26 29.78
C PRO A 19 -25.18 -13.71 29.08
N ALA A 20 -25.16 -14.84 28.41
CA ALA A 20 -23.87 -15.38 27.97
C ALA A 20 -23.31 -14.69 26.71
N ARG A 21 -24.13 -14.36 25.73
CA ARG A 21 -23.64 -13.74 24.47
C ARG A 21 -23.29 -12.26 24.63
N ALA A 22 -24.03 -11.49 25.42
CA ALA A 22 -23.74 -10.07 25.66
C ALA A 22 -22.47 -9.88 26.51
N GLN A 23 -22.23 -10.75 27.50
CA GLN A 23 -21.02 -10.73 28.32
C GLN A 23 -19.76 -11.11 27.53
N VAL A 24 -19.86 -12.07 26.61
CA VAL A 24 -18.74 -12.46 25.74
C VAL A 24 -18.40 -11.36 24.75
N ALA A 25 -19.40 -10.71 24.13
CA ALA A 25 -19.17 -9.57 23.23
C ALA A 25 -18.50 -8.39 23.95
N SER A 26 -18.93 -8.07 25.19
CA SER A 26 -18.30 -7.04 26.04
C SER A 26 -16.88 -7.41 26.45
N ALA A 27 -16.60 -8.67 26.76
CA ALA A 27 -15.24 -9.11 27.13
C ALA A 27 -14.28 -9.06 25.94
N THR A 28 -14.75 -9.47 24.75
CA THR A 28 -13.95 -9.46 23.51
C THR A 28 -13.58 -8.03 23.09
N SER A 29 -14.46 -7.05 23.26
CA SER A 29 -14.18 -5.65 22.92
C SER A 29 -13.07 -5.02 23.77
N LYS A 30 -12.77 -5.58 24.95
CA LYS A 30 -11.67 -5.15 25.81
C LYS A 30 -10.31 -5.75 25.40
N LEU A 31 -10.26 -6.70 24.47
CA LEU A 31 -9.01 -7.30 24.02
C LEU A 31 -8.41 -6.53 22.85
N SER A 32 -7.08 -6.42 22.79
CA SER A 32 -6.38 -5.99 21.57
C SER A 32 -6.59 -7.00 20.43
N GLY A 33 -6.51 -6.54 19.16
CA GLY A 33 -6.67 -7.42 18.01
C GLY A 33 -5.75 -8.64 18.01
N ALA A 34 -4.47 -8.45 18.37
CA ALA A 34 -3.49 -9.51 18.51
C ALA A 34 -3.90 -10.55 19.57
N LEU A 35 -4.44 -10.08 20.70
CA LEU A 35 -4.89 -10.99 21.75
C LEU A 35 -6.17 -11.75 21.36
N GLN A 36 -7.09 -11.10 20.62
CA GLN A 36 -8.27 -11.77 20.06
C GLN A 36 -7.89 -12.85 19.06
N GLN A 37 -6.98 -12.54 18.14
CA GLN A 37 -6.48 -13.49 17.14
C GLN A 37 -5.81 -14.69 17.81
N SER A 38 -5.02 -14.47 18.88
CA SER A 38 -4.37 -15.53 19.63
C SER A 38 -5.33 -16.53 20.26
N LEU A 39 -6.60 -16.15 20.47
CA LEU A 39 -7.62 -17.07 21.00
C LEU A 39 -8.14 -18.05 19.96
N THR A 40 -8.07 -17.70 18.66
CA THR A 40 -8.64 -18.48 17.55
C THR A 40 -7.60 -19.24 16.74
N THR A 41 -6.33 -18.80 16.77
CA THR A 41 -5.24 -19.45 16.02
C THR A 41 -4.39 -20.35 16.91
N SER A 42 -3.80 -21.38 16.28
CA SER A 42 -2.82 -22.28 16.91
C SER A 42 -1.37 -21.81 16.70
N GLU A 43 -1.17 -20.66 16.04
CA GLU A 43 0.17 -20.14 15.78
C GLU A 43 0.83 -19.63 17.08
N SER A 44 2.11 -19.98 17.23
CA SER A 44 2.91 -19.56 18.38
C SER A 44 3.34 -18.11 18.21
N GLN A 45 2.96 -17.25 19.15
CA GLN A 45 3.41 -15.86 19.23
C GLN A 45 4.42 -15.71 20.39
N VAL A 46 5.27 -14.69 20.34
CA VAL A 46 6.34 -14.44 21.33
C VAL A 46 5.80 -14.32 22.76
N TRP A 47 4.56 -13.83 22.91
CA TRP A 47 3.86 -13.70 24.20
C TRP A 47 3.05 -14.95 24.58
N GLN A 48 3.23 -16.07 23.86
CA GLN A 48 2.56 -17.33 24.15
C GLN A 48 3.59 -18.39 24.54
N ASP A 49 3.34 -19.04 25.66
CA ASP A 49 4.01 -20.31 25.96
C ASP A 49 3.10 -21.46 25.52
N VAL A 50 3.38 -21.98 24.34
CA VAL A 50 2.58 -23.04 23.71
C VAL A 50 2.64 -24.33 24.54
N SER A 51 3.77 -24.59 25.20
CA SER A 51 3.95 -25.79 26.04
C SER A 51 3.06 -25.75 27.28
N LYS A 52 2.82 -24.56 27.82
CA LYS A 52 1.96 -24.32 29.00
C LYS A 52 0.56 -23.83 28.67
N GLN A 53 0.29 -23.57 27.37
CA GLN A 53 -0.96 -22.93 26.89
C GLN A 53 -1.29 -21.62 27.63
N THR A 54 -0.27 -20.83 27.96
CA THR A 54 -0.41 -19.53 28.60
C THR A 54 -0.12 -18.40 27.65
N VAL A 55 -0.75 -17.27 27.93
CA VAL A 55 -0.59 -16.01 27.20
C VAL A 55 -0.13 -14.93 28.15
N ARG A 56 0.93 -14.23 27.82
CA ARG A 56 1.40 -13.06 28.57
C ARG A 56 0.64 -11.83 28.12
N ALA A 57 -0.12 -11.24 29.04
CA ALA A 57 -1.01 -10.13 28.76
C ALA A 57 -0.77 -8.95 29.70
N LEU A 58 -0.78 -7.74 29.13
CA LEU A 58 -0.88 -6.47 29.85
C LEU A 58 -2.35 -6.21 30.16
N ILE A 59 -2.67 -6.05 31.44
CA ILE A 59 -4.02 -5.79 31.96
C ILE A 59 -4.05 -4.37 32.50
N GLN A 60 -4.86 -3.51 31.88
CA GLN A 60 -5.14 -2.15 32.37
C GLN A 60 -6.44 -2.17 33.17
N THR A 61 -6.46 -1.42 34.27
CA THR A 61 -7.61 -1.36 35.22
C THR A 61 -8.23 0.01 35.24
N ASN A 62 -9.53 0.08 35.50
CA ASN A 62 -10.32 1.32 35.65
C ASN A 62 -9.97 2.13 36.92
N GLY A 63 -8.81 1.91 37.48
CA GLY A 63 -8.34 2.54 38.73
C GLY A 63 -7.22 1.73 39.32
N ALA A 64 -7.00 1.82 40.62
CA ALA A 64 -5.96 1.06 41.31
C ALA A 64 -6.17 -0.47 41.18
N ILE A 65 -5.07 -1.22 41.07
CA ILE A 65 -5.09 -2.68 40.99
C ILE A 65 -5.73 -3.25 42.27
N THR A 66 -6.83 -3.99 42.10
CA THR A 66 -7.58 -4.52 43.22
C THR A 66 -7.02 -5.88 43.72
N SER A 67 -7.09 -6.14 45.01
CA SER A 67 -6.77 -7.47 45.57
C SER A 67 -7.71 -8.56 45.01
N SER A 68 -8.91 -8.19 44.60
CA SER A 68 -9.87 -9.07 43.94
C SER A 68 -9.39 -9.51 42.55
N LEU A 69 -8.82 -8.61 41.76
CA LEU A 69 -8.23 -8.95 40.45
C LEU A 69 -7.03 -9.90 40.63
N LEU A 70 -6.13 -9.60 41.57
CA LEU A 70 -4.95 -10.44 41.83
C LEU A 70 -5.37 -11.87 42.23
N LYS A 71 -6.36 -12.01 43.13
CA LYS A 71 -6.93 -13.32 43.51
C LYS A 71 -7.59 -14.02 42.30
N SER A 72 -8.28 -13.27 41.45
CA SER A 72 -8.95 -13.83 40.27
C SER A 72 -7.94 -14.40 39.27
N ILE A 73 -6.82 -13.69 39.03
CA ILE A 73 -5.71 -14.18 38.21
C ILE A 73 -5.14 -15.47 38.79
N ALA A 74 -4.82 -15.49 40.07
CA ALA A 74 -4.27 -16.70 40.75
C ALA A 74 -5.25 -17.88 40.68
N ASN A 75 -6.53 -17.65 40.97
CA ASN A 75 -7.58 -18.69 40.91
C ASN A 75 -7.84 -19.21 39.51
N SER A 76 -7.48 -18.43 38.49
CA SER A 76 -7.55 -18.84 37.09
C SER A 76 -6.34 -19.67 36.63
N GLY A 77 -5.40 -19.93 37.52
CA GLY A 77 -4.14 -20.60 37.18
C GLY A 77 -3.11 -19.69 36.51
N GLY A 78 -3.31 -18.40 36.60
CA GLY A 78 -2.37 -17.39 36.08
C GLY A 78 -1.41 -16.89 37.18
N SER A 79 -0.39 -16.16 36.77
CA SER A 79 0.57 -15.52 37.69
C SER A 79 0.82 -14.08 37.28
N VAL A 80 0.92 -13.20 38.27
CA VAL A 80 1.29 -11.79 38.04
C VAL A 80 2.81 -11.70 37.92
N VAL A 81 3.29 -11.18 36.79
CA VAL A 81 4.71 -11.02 36.51
C VAL A 81 5.23 -9.67 37.02
N ARG A 82 4.45 -8.58 36.79
CA ARG A 82 4.83 -7.22 37.18
C ARG A 82 3.59 -6.34 37.36
N GLN A 83 3.68 -5.31 38.19
CA GLN A 83 2.69 -4.25 38.30
C GLN A 83 3.28 -2.93 37.84
N PHE A 84 2.44 -2.07 37.22
CA PHE A 84 2.81 -0.77 36.67
C PHE A 84 1.94 0.32 37.28
N THR A 85 2.56 1.32 37.86
CA THR A 85 1.85 2.46 38.48
C THR A 85 1.50 3.53 37.40
N SER A 86 2.30 3.62 36.35
CA SER A 86 2.13 4.62 35.28
C SER A 86 0.86 4.42 34.45
N ILE A 87 0.33 3.21 34.36
CA ILE A 87 -0.84 2.86 33.57
C ILE A 87 -1.95 2.18 34.40
N ASN A 88 -1.87 2.21 35.71
CA ASN A 88 -2.78 1.44 36.59
C ASN A 88 -2.99 0.01 36.06
N GLY A 89 -1.92 -0.72 35.82
CA GLY A 89 -2.00 -2.00 35.14
C GLY A 89 -0.97 -3.01 35.63
N LEU A 90 -1.10 -4.23 35.14
CA LEU A 90 -0.20 -5.33 35.49
C LEU A 90 0.07 -6.23 34.27
N LEU A 91 1.22 -6.90 34.30
CA LEU A 91 1.58 -7.98 33.41
C LEU A 91 1.29 -9.31 34.08
N ALA A 92 0.57 -10.19 33.40
CA ALA A 92 0.25 -11.51 33.91
C ALA A 92 0.39 -12.59 32.81
N ASP A 93 0.86 -13.76 33.23
CA ASP A 93 0.76 -15.00 32.47
C ASP A 93 -0.59 -15.67 32.81
N LEU A 94 -1.43 -15.86 31.80
CA LEU A 94 -2.79 -16.40 31.96
C LEU A 94 -2.99 -17.61 31.07
N PRO A 95 -3.68 -18.66 31.52
CA PRO A 95 -4.15 -19.71 30.63
C PRO A 95 -5.02 -19.11 29.50
N LYS A 96 -4.78 -19.51 28.25
CA LYS A 96 -5.50 -19.02 27.06
C LYS A 96 -7.02 -19.09 27.24
N SER A 97 -7.52 -20.15 27.86
CA SER A 97 -8.95 -20.38 28.17
C SER A 97 -9.54 -19.39 29.18
N LYS A 98 -8.71 -18.64 29.92
CA LYS A 98 -9.14 -17.72 30.99
C LYS A 98 -9.05 -16.25 30.62
N ILE A 99 -8.53 -15.91 29.43
CA ILE A 99 -8.39 -14.54 28.97
C ILE A 99 -9.74 -13.81 28.97
N LEU A 100 -10.78 -14.40 28.40
CA LEU A 100 -12.12 -13.79 28.36
C LEU A 100 -12.75 -13.66 29.75
N THR A 101 -12.47 -14.59 30.66
CA THR A 101 -12.96 -14.55 32.05
C THR A 101 -12.38 -13.34 32.80
N ILE A 102 -11.10 -13.05 32.60
CA ILE A 102 -10.44 -11.91 33.23
C ILE A 102 -10.90 -10.60 32.52
N ALA A 103 -11.01 -10.58 31.18
CA ALA A 103 -11.49 -9.42 30.43
C ALA A 103 -12.93 -9.01 30.79
N ALA A 104 -13.80 -9.99 31.13
CA ALA A 104 -15.19 -9.74 31.51
C ALA A 104 -15.37 -8.98 32.83
N ARG A 105 -14.33 -8.85 33.63
CA ARG A 105 -14.39 -8.17 34.93
C ARG A 105 -14.63 -6.66 34.76
N SER A 106 -15.39 -6.08 35.68
CA SER A 106 -15.70 -4.64 35.64
C SER A 106 -14.50 -3.75 35.98
N ASP A 107 -13.54 -4.27 36.78
CA ASP A 107 -12.32 -3.56 37.16
C ASP A 107 -11.20 -3.65 36.07
N VAL A 108 -11.39 -4.43 35.02
CA VAL A 108 -10.51 -4.50 33.86
C VAL A 108 -11.04 -3.57 32.74
N GLU A 109 -10.21 -2.63 32.34
CA GLU A 109 -10.50 -1.71 31.24
C GLU A 109 -10.11 -2.32 29.89
N ARG A 110 -8.87 -2.81 29.77
CA ARG A 110 -8.32 -3.37 28.54
C ARG A 110 -7.29 -4.44 28.81
N MET A 111 -7.16 -5.38 27.88
CA MET A 111 -6.10 -6.38 27.88
C MET A 111 -5.40 -6.38 26.52
N SER A 112 -4.07 -6.33 26.55
CA SER A 112 -3.22 -6.33 25.35
C SER A 112 -2.16 -7.41 25.44
N ALA A 113 -1.72 -7.95 24.33
CA ALA A 113 -0.57 -8.85 24.28
C ALA A 113 0.72 -8.10 24.71
N ASP A 114 1.65 -8.80 25.36
CA ASP A 114 2.96 -8.24 25.72
C ASP A 114 3.90 -8.34 24.52
N HIS A 115 3.80 -7.35 23.64
CA HIS A 115 4.62 -7.29 22.42
C HIS A 115 6.09 -7.04 22.77
N LEU A 116 6.99 -7.55 21.94
CA LEU A 116 8.40 -7.19 22.04
C LEU A 116 8.55 -5.69 21.73
N ALA A 117 9.03 -4.94 22.70
CA ALA A 117 9.56 -3.61 22.45
C ALA A 117 10.96 -3.79 21.84
N GLN A 118 11.06 -3.68 20.54
CA GLN A 118 12.33 -3.66 19.83
C GLN A 118 12.69 -2.21 19.53
N GLN A 119 13.99 -1.94 19.42
CA GLN A 119 14.49 -0.69 18.83
C GLN A 119 13.83 -0.52 17.46
N SER A 120 13.38 0.69 17.11
CA SER A 120 12.60 0.99 15.90
C SER A 120 13.36 0.61 14.63
N ALA A 121 13.44 -0.67 14.31
CA ALA A 121 13.84 -1.14 13.00
C ALA A 121 12.65 -0.96 12.05
N SER A 122 12.91 -0.60 10.79
CA SER A 122 11.88 -0.57 9.77
C SER A 122 11.30 -1.98 9.58
N HIS A 123 10.02 -2.17 9.89
CA HIS A 123 9.33 -3.45 9.70
C HIS A 123 8.95 -3.73 8.24
N ILE A 124 9.39 -2.90 7.27
CA ILE A 124 9.02 -3.06 5.87
C ILE A 124 9.46 -4.40 5.28
N GLU A 125 10.63 -4.92 5.69
CA GLU A 125 11.12 -6.21 5.19
C GLU A 125 10.23 -7.37 5.66
N ALA A 126 9.90 -7.41 6.95
CA ALA A 126 9.07 -8.47 7.54
C ALA A 126 7.62 -8.36 7.05
N ALA A 127 7.01 -7.17 7.12
CA ALA A 127 5.62 -6.94 6.71
C ALA A 127 5.38 -7.22 5.22
N THR A 128 6.39 -7.04 4.36
CA THR A 128 6.28 -7.34 2.92
C THR A 128 6.82 -8.72 2.55
N GLY A 129 7.57 -9.38 3.45
CA GLY A 129 8.26 -10.64 3.22
C GLY A 129 9.54 -10.51 2.39
N ALA A 130 10.13 -9.32 2.28
CA ALA A 130 11.40 -9.13 1.58
C ALA A 130 12.55 -9.95 2.22
N ASP A 131 12.50 -10.15 3.52
CA ASP A 131 13.41 -11.00 4.30
C ASP A 131 13.34 -12.50 3.92
N ARG A 132 12.25 -12.93 3.28
CA ARG A 132 12.04 -14.34 2.88
C ARG A 132 12.67 -14.68 1.54
N VAL A 133 12.97 -13.69 0.72
CA VAL A 133 13.56 -13.89 -0.63
C VAL A 133 15.06 -13.68 -0.65
N ARG A 134 15.65 -13.29 0.49
CA ARG A 134 17.09 -13.13 0.68
C ARG A 134 17.50 -13.47 2.11
N SER A 135 18.80 -13.74 2.30
CA SER A 135 19.43 -13.82 3.63
C SER A 135 20.68 -12.95 3.66
N TYR A 136 20.96 -12.34 4.81
CA TYR A 136 22.16 -11.54 5.04
C TYR A 136 23.19 -12.34 5.84
N SER A 137 24.44 -12.34 5.37
CA SER A 137 25.57 -12.88 6.09
C SER A 137 26.40 -11.74 6.69
N SER A 138 26.43 -11.66 8.00
CA SER A 138 27.28 -10.69 8.72
C SER A 138 28.78 -10.98 8.54
N LEU A 139 29.14 -12.24 8.29
CA LEU A 139 30.53 -12.64 8.10
C LEU A 139 31.10 -12.10 6.78
N THR A 140 30.32 -12.16 5.71
CA THR A 140 30.73 -11.67 4.37
C THR A 140 30.17 -10.30 4.05
N GLN A 141 29.34 -9.73 4.93
CA GLN A 141 28.61 -8.47 4.74
C GLN A 141 27.87 -8.43 3.39
N SER A 142 27.29 -9.56 2.99
CA SER A 142 26.61 -9.72 1.70
C SER A 142 25.26 -10.37 1.84
N TYR A 143 24.41 -10.11 0.86
CA TYR A 143 23.14 -10.81 0.70
C TYR A 143 23.30 -12.02 -0.22
N SER A 144 22.55 -13.09 0.07
CA SER A 144 22.28 -14.19 -0.86
C SER A 144 20.79 -14.19 -1.18
N GLY A 145 20.42 -14.48 -2.43
CA GLY A 145 19.04 -14.40 -2.92
C GLY A 145 18.78 -13.11 -3.70
N LEU A 146 17.56 -12.58 -3.59
CA LEU A 146 17.15 -11.40 -4.36
C LEU A 146 17.36 -10.13 -3.53
N ASP A 147 18.15 -9.22 -4.06
CA ASP A 147 18.56 -7.99 -3.37
C ASP A 147 18.52 -6.75 -4.28
N GLY A 148 18.04 -6.89 -5.52
CA GLY A 148 17.95 -5.84 -6.52
C GLY A 148 19.22 -5.67 -7.38
N THR A 149 20.24 -6.51 -7.20
CA THR A 149 21.47 -6.44 -8.00
C THR A 149 21.17 -6.41 -9.50
N GLY A 150 21.81 -5.50 -10.22
CA GLY A 150 21.68 -5.33 -11.65
C GLY A 150 20.44 -4.57 -12.12
N VAL A 151 19.65 -3.98 -11.21
CA VAL A 151 18.47 -3.18 -11.56
C VAL A 151 18.66 -1.72 -11.16
N GLY A 152 18.40 -0.80 -12.07
CA GLY A 152 18.40 0.65 -11.81
C GLY A 152 17.01 1.14 -11.42
N ILE A 153 16.92 1.85 -10.29
CA ILE A 153 15.72 2.55 -9.81
C ILE A 153 15.96 4.05 -9.92
N ALA A 154 15.23 4.74 -10.78
CA ALA A 154 15.22 6.19 -10.84
C ALA A 154 14.28 6.76 -9.78
N ILE A 155 14.78 7.64 -8.93
CA ILE A 155 14.03 8.35 -7.89
C ILE A 155 13.83 9.80 -8.37
N LEU A 156 12.60 10.15 -8.74
CA LEU A 156 12.22 11.50 -9.14
C LEU A 156 11.68 12.21 -7.90
N ASP A 157 12.54 13.00 -7.24
CA ASP A 157 12.23 13.59 -5.93
C ASP A 157 13.07 14.88 -5.67
N SER A 158 13.34 15.20 -4.43
CA SER A 158 14.11 16.38 -3.99
C SER A 158 15.65 16.23 -4.08
N GLY A 159 16.11 15.07 -4.56
CA GLY A 159 17.53 14.70 -4.62
C GLY A 159 17.86 13.51 -3.72
N ILE A 160 19.11 13.03 -3.77
CA ILE A 160 19.62 11.95 -2.90
C ILE A 160 20.96 12.38 -2.31
N MET A 161 21.12 12.23 -1.01
CA MET A 161 22.42 12.37 -0.35
C MET A 161 23.26 11.11 -0.62
N ALA A 162 23.94 11.09 -1.76
CA ALA A 162 24.70 9.93 -2.25
C ALA A 162 25.81 9.43 -1.28
N GLY A 163 26.28 10.30 -0.41
CA GLY A 163 27.27 9.99 0.63
C GLY A 163 26.69 9.40 1.91
N HIS A 164 25.38 9.11 1.97
CA HIS A 164 24.81 8.44 3.13
C HIS A 164 25.31 6.97 3.19
N SER A 165 25.60 6.48 4.41
CA SER A 165 26.16 5.15 4.63
C SER A 165 25.35 4.00 4.02
N GLU A 166 24.02 4.17 3.92
CA GLU A 166 23.12 3.19 3.33
C GLU A 166 23.31 3.01 1.81
N PHE A 167 23.93 3.97 1.13
CA PHE A 167 24.14 3.92 -0.32
C PHE A 167 25.52 3.46 -0.74
N GLY A 168 26.38 3.08 0.21
CA GLY A 168 27.69 2.53 -0.10
C GLY A 168 27.62 1.23 -0.94
N ALA A 169 28.52 1.07 -1.90
CA ALA A 169 28.65 -0.16 -2.68
C ALA A 169 29.27 -1.31 -1.86
N LEU A 170 28.98 -2.56 -2.24
CA LEU A 170 29.52 -3.74 -1.58
C LEU A 170 31.04 -3.81 -1.74
N GLY A 171 31.77 -4.12 -0.67
CA GLY A 171 33.22 -4.22 -0.71
C GLY A 171 33.95 -2.89 -0.87
N ASN A 172 33.38 -1.83 -0.37
CA ASN A 172 33.77 -0.44 -0.63
C ASN A 172 35.08 0.01 0.00
N LEU A 173 36.21 -0.55 -0.46
CA LEU A 173 37.53 0.01 -0.18
C LEU A 173 37.75 1.42 -0.80
N LEU A 174 36.92 1.82 -1.78
CA LEU A 174 37.06 3.06 -2.55
C LEU A 174 35.96 4.10 -2.26
N GLY A 175 35.04 3.85 -1.33
CA GLY A 175 33.98 4.80 -0.99
C GLY A 175 32.90 5.02 -2.07
N LEU A 176 32.76 4.10 -3.04
CA LEU A 176 31.80 4.25 -4.13
C LEU A 176 30.35 4.16 -3.65
N SER A 177 29.49 5.01 -4.19
CA SER A 177 28.06 5.00 -3.93
C SER A 177 27.30 4.18 -4.97
N ARG A 178 26.16 3.56 -4.56
CA ARG A 178 25.18 2.95 -5.48
C ARG A 178 24.26 3.97 -6.14
N VAL A 179 24.37 5.25 -5.79
CA VAL A 179 23.81 6.35 -6.57
C VAL A 179 24.70 6.58 -7.77
N THR A 180 24.43 5.86 -8.85
CA THR A 180 25.33 5.71 -10.01
C THR A 180 25.23 6.85 -11.02
N ALA A 181 24.17 7.63 -10.97
CA ALA A 181 23.96 8.81 -11.80
C ALA A 181 23.05 9.81 -11.11
N LYS A 182 23.19 11.09 -11.48
CA LYS A 182 22.30 12.16 -11.01
C LYS A 182 22.03 13.20 -12.09
N THR A 183 20.89 13.84 -11.99
CA THR A 183 20.55 15.06 -12.75
C THR A 183 19.72 15.98 -11.88
N ASP A 184 19.90 17.28 -12.05
CA ASP A 184 19.13 18.33 -11.38
C ASP A 184 18.35 19.11 -12.44
N ILE A 185 17.05 18.85 -12.51
CA ILE A 185 16.14 19.50 -13.48
C ILE A 185 15.74 20.88 -12.97
N VAL A 186 15.53 21.05 -11.67
CA VAL A 186 15.07 22.30 -11.06
C VAL A 186 16.08 23.42 -11.22
N SER A 187 17.38 23.10 -11.11
CA SER A 187 18.46 24.09 -11.22
C SER A 187 18.81 24.44 -12.67
N SER A 188 18.28 23.73 -13.68
CA SER A 188 18.60 23.97 -15.09
C SER A 188 18.06 25.29 -15.63
N ASN A 189 17.18 25.95 -14.90
CA ASN A 189 16.62 27.26 -15.28
C ASN A 189 17.45 28.47 -14.83
N VAL A 190 18.66 28.29 -14.23
CA VAL A 190 19.45 29.37 -13.67
C VAL A 190 20.93 29.32 -14.10
N ASN A 191 21.32 30.26 -14.99
CA ASN A 191 22.66 30.84 -15.26
C ASN A 191 23.82 29.97 -15.80
N LEU A 192 24.53 30.57 -16.80
CA LEU A 192 25.75 30.10 -17.49
C LEU A 192 26.88 29.60 -16.55
N ALA A 193 27.02 30.16 -15.35
CA ALA A 193 28.02 29.72 -14.37
C ALA A 193 27.73 28.31 -13.84
N GLN A 194 26.46 27.93 -13.67
CA GLN A 194 26.07 26.58 -13.30
C GLN A 194 26.16 25.61 -14.50
N TYR A 195 26.01 26.12 -15.73
CA TYR A 195 26.23 25.33 -16.94
C TYR A 195 27.70 24.91 -17.09
N LEU A 196 28.63 25.75 -16.72
CA LEU A 196 30.07 25.46 -16.68
C LEU A 196 30.44 24.46 -15.56
N LEU A 197 29.74 24.49 -14.42
CA LEU A 197 29.82 23.46 -13.38
C LEU A 197 29.20 22.12 -13.84
N LYS A 198 28.19 22.14 -14.71
CA LYS A 198 27.61 20.95 -15.36
C LYS A 198 28.53 20.23 -16.36
N LEU A 199 29.50 20.92 -16.94
CA LEU A 199 30.56 20.29 -17.75
C LEU A 199 31.58 19.52 -16.89
N GLY A 200 31.24 19.32 -15.62
CA GLY A 200 32.10 18.98 -14.54
C GLY A 200 32.58 17.57 -14.41
N ILE A 201 33.78 17.32 -14.86
CA ILE A 201 34.62 16.22 -14.39
C ILE A 201 34.81 16.29 -12.86
N LEU A 202 34.84 17.49 -12.27
CA LEU A 202 35.05 17.72 -10.84
C LEU A 202 33.77 17.45 -10.01
N SER A 203 32.60 17.84 -10.50
CA SER A 203 31.33 17.56 -9.80
C SER A 203 31.04 16.06 -9.74
N THR A 204 31.24 15.36 -10.84
CA THR A 204 31.05 13.90 -10.90
C THR A 204 31.98 13.14 -9.93
N ALA A 205 33.23 13.60 -9.77
CA ALA A 205 34.16 13.01 -8.82
C ALA A 205 33.76 13.30 -7.36
N LEU A 206 33.31 14.52 -7.04
CA LEU A 206 32.80 14.89 -5.72
C LEU A 206 31.51 14.15 -5.36
N ASP A 207 30.67 13.88 -6.35
CA ASP A 207 29.43 13.12 -6.19
C ASP A 207 29.68 11.62 -5.98
N LEU A 208 30.60 11.03 -6.76
CA LEU A 208 31.04 9.64 -6.58
C LEU A 208 31.68 9.43 -5.20
N LEU A 209 32.32 10.47 -4.64
CA LEU A 209 32.88 10.47 -3.29
C LEU A 209 31.83 10.84 -2.21
N GLY A 210 30.60 11.13 -2.59
CA GLY A 210 29.52 11.48 -1.65
C GLY A 210 29.72 12.83 -0.94
N LEU A 211 30.51 13.73 -1.51
CA LEU A 211 30.83 15.02 -0.88
C LEU A 211 29.81 16.11 -1.16
N ASN A 212 28.96 15.94 -2.19
CA ASN A 212 27.85 16.84 -2.51
C ASN A 212 26.51 16.26 -2.06
N ASN A 213 25.80 16.98 -1.20
CA ASN A 213 24.40 16.65 -0.88
C ASN A 213 23.46 17.36 -1.86
N SER A 214 22.80 16.60 -2.75
CA SER A 214 21.82 17.15 -3.69
C SER A 214 20.43 17.35 -3.05
N ASP A 215 20.15 16.69 -1.89
CA ASP A 215 18.85 16.68 -1.24
C ASP A 215 18.78 17.73 -0.10
N GLY A 216 18.43 18.94 -0.47
CA GLY A 216 18.22 20.02 0.50
C GLY A 216 16.89 19.94 1.26
N TYR A 217 15.93 19.12 0.82
CA TYR A 217 14.65 18.92 1.50
C TYR A 217 14.69 17.76 2.49
N GLY A 218 15.27 16.62 2.07
CA GLY A 218 15.44 15.42 2.87
C GLY A 218 14.52 14.26 2.51
N HIS A 219 13.47 14.50 1.73
CA HIS A 219 12.48 13.48 1.37
C HIS A 219 13.04 12.44 0.38
N GLY A 220 13.73 12.87 -0.68
CA GLY A 220 14.25 11.97 -1.70
C GLY A 220 15.31 10.99 -1.18
N THR A 221 16.14 11.42 -0.22
CA THR A 221 17.08 10.52 0.47
C THR A 221 16.36 9.43 1.26
N HIS A 222 15.29 9.78 1.96
CA HIS A 222 14.46 8.83 2.70
C HIS A 222 13.77 7.84 1.74
N VAL A 223 13.18 8.34 0.66
CA VAL A 223 12.57 7.54 -0.41
C VAL A 223 13.57 6.55 -1.02
N ALA A 224 14.79 7.02 -1.33
CA ALA A 224 15.87 6.17 -1.83
C ALA A 224 16.28 5.09 -0.80
N GLY A 225 16.36 5.46 0.48
CA GLY A 225 16.63 4.54 1.59
C GLY A 225 15.56 3.46 1.71
N THR A 226 14.29 3.84 1.64
CA THR A 226 13.16 2.88 1.67
C THR A 226 13.18 1.91 0.50
N ALA A 227 13.49 2.39 -0.72
CA ALA A 227 13.59 1.53 -1.89
C ALA A 227 14.80 0.60 -1.84
N ALA A 228 16.00 1.13 -1.51
CA ALA A 228 17.27 0.45 -1.71
C ALA A 228 18.34 0.78 -0.66
N GLY A 229 17.97 1.26 0.52
CA GLY A 229 18.91 1.45 1.62
C GLY A 229 19.53 0.12 2.04
N ARG A 230 20.81 0.16 2.42
CA ARG A 230 21.55 -0.99 2.95
C ARG A 230 22.19 -0.64 4.26
N SER A 231 21.52 -0.98 5.36
CA SER A 231 22.12 -0.88 6.68
C SER A 231 23.00 -2.08 6.95
N LEU A 232 24.27 -1.82 7.25
CA LEU A 232 25.22 -2.82 7.70
C LEU A 232 25.05 -3.09 9.20
N GLY A 233 23.82 -3.36 9.64
CA GLY A 233 23.52 -3.64 11.04
C GLY A 233 24.44 -4.73 11.61
N THR A 234 24.78 -4.61 12.89
CA THR A 234 25.45 -5.70 13.61
C THR A 234 24.46 -6.85 13.78
N SER A 235 24.96 -8.07 13.98
CA SER A 235 24.17 -9.32 14.06
C SER A 235 23.03 -9.32 15.11
N THR A 236 22.92 -8.28 15.92
CA THR A 236 21.94 -8.14 17.00
C THR A 236 20.91 -7.05 16.79
N THR A 237 21.06 -6.20 15.75
CA THR A 237 20.10 -5.13 15.43
C THR A 237 19.65 -5.30 13.99
N ARG A 238 18.34 -5.46 13.79
CA ARG A 238 17.74 -5.29 12.44
C ARG A 238 18.10 -3.88 11.97
N GLY A 239 18.85 -3.78 10.86
CA GLY A 239 19.12 -2.48 10.24
C GLY A 239 17.88 -1.95 9.54
N PHE A 240 17.86 -0.65 9.23
CA PHE A 240 16.80 -0.02 8.44
C PHE A 240 17.02 -0.28 6.94
N ASN A 241 17.00 -1.55 6.53
CA ASN A 241 17.19 -1.91 5.13
C ASN A 241 16.00 -1.48 4.27
N GLY A 242 16.29 -1.02 3.07
CA GLY A 242 15.32 -0.92 2.00
C GLY A 242 14.99 -2.31 1.40
N ILE A 243 14.00 -2.31 0.53
CA ILE A 243 13.49 -3.55 -0.08
C ILE A 243 14.49 -4.20 -1.05
N ALA A 244 15.24 -3.40 -1.80
CA ALA A 244 16.21 -3.87 -2.79
C ALA A 244 17.64 -3.32 -2.51
N PRO A 245 18.31 -3.78 -1.43
CA PRO A 245 19.48 -3.12 -0.85
C PRO A 245 20.72 -3.10 -1.76
N ASN A 246 20.72 -3.78 -2.90
CA ASN A 246 21.79 -3.75 -3.89
C ASN A 246 21.36 -3.22 -5.27
N ALA A 247 20.13 -2.68 -5.38
CA ALA A 247 19.74 -1.96 -6.59
C ALA A 247 20.58 -0.69 -6.79
N ASN A 248 20.85 -0.33 -8.03
CA ASN A 248 21.45 0.95 -8.37
C ASN A 248 20.40 2.07 -8.27
N LEU A 249 20.78 3.20 -7.72
CA LEU A 249 19.93 4.37 -7.59
C LEU A 249 20.35 5.43 -8.61
N ILE A 250 19.36 6.07 -9.23
CA ILE A 250 19.55 7.18 -10.14
C ILE A 250 18.80 8.38 -9.57
N ASP A 251 19.54 9.41 -9.18
CA ASP A 251 19.03 10.65 -8.59
C ASP A 251 18.53 11.58 -9.70
N VAL A 252 17.22 11.81 -9.74
CA VAL A 252 16.58 12.74 -10.67
C VAL A 252 15.85 13.80 -9.86
N LYS A 253 16.54 14.89 -9.59
CA LYS A 253 16.00 15.97 -8.77
C LYS A 253 15.01 16.81 -9.59
N VAL A 254 13.74 16.72 -9.22
CA VAL A 254 12.60 17.45 -9.80
C VAL A 254 11.87 18.34 -8.79
N LEU A 255 12.25 18.24 -7.50
CA LEU A 255 11.73 19.07 -6.41
C LEU A 255 12.88 19.90 -5.81
N ASN A 256 12.59 21.12 -5.43
CA ASN A 256 13.57 22.04 -4.81
C ASN A 256 13.84 21.71 -3.33
N GLY A 257 14.68 22.50 -2.66
CA GLY A 257 15.03 22.35 -1.24
C GLY A 257 13.88 22.59 -0.24
N ARG A 258 12.66 22.80 -0.73
CA ARG A 258 11.42 22.87 0.07
C ARG A 258 10.40 21.81 -0.34
N GLY A 259 10.79 20.84 -1.16
CA GLY A 259 9.93 19.74 -1.61
C GLY A 259 8.89 20.16 -2.65
N VAL A 260 9.10 21.28 -3.35
CA VAL A 260 8.16 21.80 -4.36
C VAL A 260 8.82 21.76 -5.73
N GLY A 261 8.11 21.31 -6.74
CA GLY A 261 8.48 21.33 -8.16
C GLY A 261 7.28 21.61 -9.04
N GLN A 262 7.53 21.95 -10.30
CA GLN A 262 6.48 22.13 -11.28
C GLN A 262 6.23 20.82 -12.03
N THR A 263 5.02 20.61 -12.54
CA THR A 263 4.69 19.45 -13.38
C THR A 263 5.62 19.35 -14.58
N SER A 264 6.03 20.48 -15.16
CA SER A 264 7.01 20.52 -16.26
C SER A 264 8.39 20.00 -15.87
N ASP A 265 8.84 20.22 -14.61
CA ASP A 265 10.11 19.70 -14.13
C ASP A 265 10.04 18.17 -13.98
N VAL A 266 8.90 17.66 -13.49
CA VAL A 266 8.67 16.21 -13.37
C VAL A 266 8.65 15.56 -14.76
N ILE A 267 7.95 16.15 -15.74
CA ILE A 267 7.91 15.67 -17.14
C ILE A 267 9.31 15.66 -17.74
N ALA A 268 10.09 16.73 -17.56
CA ALA A 268 11.48 16.79 -18.02
C ALA A 268 12.37 15.71 -17.37
N GLY A 269 12.14 15.41 -16.08
CA GLY A 269 12.78 14.31 -15.38
C GLY A 269 12.43 12.95 -15.98
N ILE A 270 11.15 12.71 -16.29
CA ILE A 270 10.69 11.47 -16.97
C ILE A 270 11.34 11.35 -18.36
N ASP A 271 11.39 12.41 -19.15
CA ASP A 271 12.04 12.39 -20.46
C ASP A 271 13.54 12.09 -20.37
N TRP A 272 14.22 12.64 -19.35
CA TRP A 272 15.61 12.33 -19.07
C TRP A 272 15.80 10.84 -18.73
N VAL A 273 14.93 10.27 -17.88
CA VAL A 273 14.96 8.84 -17.51
C VAL A 273 14.75 7.97 -18.75
N ILE A 274 13.77 8.30 -19.61
CA ILE A 274 13.51 7.57 -20.86
C ILE A 274 14.75 7.60 -21.77
N ALA A 275 15.39 8.75 -21.93
CA ALA A 275 16.57 8.91 -22.77
C ALA A 275 17.79 8.10 -22.25
N ASN A 276 17.96 8.00 -20.94
CA ASN A 276 19.11 7.35 -20.33
C ASN A 276 18.85 5.90 -19.88
N ARG A 277 17.64 5.35 -20.09
CA ARG A 277 17.24 4.03 -19.55
C ARG A 277 18.18 2.87 -19.93
N SER A 278 18.69 2.88 -21.15
CA SER A 278 19.58 1.81 -21.63
C SER A 278 21.00 1.96 -21.08
N ALA A 279 21.53 3.18 -21.07
CA ALA A 279 22.90 3.47 -20.61
C ALA A 279 23.04 3.21 -19.07
N LEU A 280 22.01 3.52 -18.31
CA LEU A 280 21.99 3.38 -16.84
C LEU A 280 21.21 2.15 -16.36
N ASN A 281 20.77 1.29 -17.27
CA ASN A 281 19.92 0.12 -16.99
C ASN A 281 18.73 0.42 -16.07
N ILE A 282 18.05 1.56 -16.32
CA ILE A 282 16.88 1.96 -15.56
C ILE A 282 15.71 1.08 -15.96
N LYS A 283 15.16 0.34 -15.00
CA LYS A 283 14.00 -0.54 -15.16
C LYS A 283 12.80 -0.10 -14.35
N VAL A 284 13.03 0.68 -13.30
CA VAL A 284 12.02 1.15 -12.36
C VAL A 284 12.14 2.66 -12.23
N MET A 285 11.00 3.35 -12.20
CA MET A 285 10.90 4.77 -11.92
C MET A 285 9.93 4.99 -10.78
N ASN A 286 10.40 5.62 -9.70
CA ASN A 286 9.60 5.94 -8.53
C ASN A 286 9.26 7.43 -8.51
N LEU A 287 7.96 7.72 -8.41
CA LEU A 287 7.36 9.04 -8.32
C LEU A 287 6.67 9.18 -6.96
N SER A 288 7.46 9.49 -5.91
CA SER A 288 6.94 9.75 -4.56
C SER A 288 6.35 11.16 -4.43
N LEU A 289 5.65 11.60 -5.46
CA LEU A 289 5.04 12.91 -5.62
C LEU A 289 3.72 12.79 -6.37
N GLY A 290 2.91 13.84 -6.35
CA GLY A 290 1.69 13.90 -7.12
C GLY A 290 1.20 15.33 -7.29
N ALA A 291 0.55 15.58 -8.42
CA ALA A 291 -0.13 16.83 -8.72
C ALA A 291 -1.66 16.63 -8.57
N ASN A 292 -2.33 17.61 -7.97
CA ASN A 292 -3.78 17.66 -8.01
C ASN A 292 -4.22 18.04 -9.42
N SER A 293 -4.74 17.08 -10.17
CA SER A 293 -5.25 17.29 -11.51
C SER A 293 -6.72 16.86 -11.57
N THR A 294 -7.52 17.66 -12.26
CA THR A 294 -8.92 17.33 -12.60
C THR A 294 -9.06 16.90 -14.06
N GLU A 295 -7.94 16.85 -14.78
CA GLU A 295 -7.91 16.36 -16.16
C GLU A 295 -7.99 14.83 -16.20
N SER A 296 -8.61 14.31 -17.25
CA SER A 296 -8.59 12.87 -17.51
C SER A 296 -7.15 12.39 -17.74
N TYR A 297 -6.82 11.20 -17.26
CA TYR A 297 -5.52 10.53 -17.53
C TYR A 297 -5.19 10.52 -19.05
N LEU A 298 -6.19 10.59 -19.92
CA LEU A 298 -6.01 10.65 -21.39
C LEU A 298 -5.35 11.94 -21.84
N THR A 299 -5.63 13.07 -21.18
CA THR A 299 -5.18 14.41 -21.58
C THR A 299 -4.16 15.00 -20.62
N ASP A 300 -4.11 14.54 -19.39
CA ASP A 300 -3.15 15.00 -18.38
C ASP A 300 -1.70 14.80 -18.87
N PRO A 301 -0.88 15.86 -18.96
CA PRO A 301 0.46 15.76 -19.51
C PRO A 301 1.40 14.88 -18.70
N LEU A 302 1.23 14.84 -17.36
CA LEU A 302 2.06 14.01 -16.48
C LEU A 302 1.73 12.54 -16.62
N CYS A 303 0.43 12.19 -16.70
CA CYS A 303 -0.02 10.83 -17.04
C CYS A 303 0.52 10.37 -18.39
N ARG A 304 0.47 11.24 -19.40
CA ARG A 304 1.00 10.92 -20.74
C ARG A 304 2.51 10.66 -20.72
N ALA A 305 3.27 11.45 -19.98
CA ALA A 305 4.71 11.25 -19.83
C ALA A 305 5.01 9.92 -19.10
N ALA A 306 4.32 9.64 -17.98
CA ALA A 306 4.46 8.38 -17.24
C ALA A 306 4.11 7.15 -18.11
N ARG A 307 3.00 7.21 -18.86
CA ARG A 307 2.58 6.17 -19.79
C ARG A 307 3.61 5.91 -20.90
N ARG A 308 4.26 6.96 -21.38
CA ARG A 308 5.35 6.83 -22.37
C ARG A 308 6.54 6.06 -21.79
N ALA A 309 6.89 6.29 -20.51
CA ALA A 309 7.93 5.52 -19.84
C ALA A 309 7.54 4.04 -19.72
N VAL A 310 6.27 3.73 -19.40
CA VAL A 310 5.75 2.35 -19.38
C VAL A 310 5.84 1.71 -20.76
N ALA A 311 5.46 2.42 -21.81
CA ALA A 311 5.48 1.91 -23.18
C ALA A 311 6.90 1.53 -23.67
N VAL A 312 7.94 2.16 -23.13
CA VAL A 312 9.35 1.83 -23.46
C VAL A 312 9.97 0.83 -22.47
N GLY A 313 9.18 0.19 -21.61
CA GLY A 313 9.57 -0.91 -20.73
C GLY A 313 10.05 -0.51 -19.34
N ILE A 314 9.81 0.73 -18.89
CA ILE A 314 10.09 1.17 -17.52
C ILE A 314 8.85 0.93 -16.67
N THR A 315 8.99 0.21 -15.55
CA THR A 315 7.90 0.10 -14.57
C THR A 315 7.81 1.37 -13.75
N VAL A 316 6.69 2.08 -13.86
CA VAL A 316 6.45 3.34 -13.14
C VAL A 316 5.61 3.06 -11.91
N VAL A 317 6.13 3.49 -10.75
CA VAL A 317 5.47 3.41 -9.45
C VAL A 317 5.20 4.81 -8.94
N ALA A 318 3.98 5.12 -8.56
CA ALA A 318 3.60 6.44 -8.06
C ALA A 318 2.84 6.34 -6.73
N ALA A 319 2.99 7.37 -5.91
CA ALA A 319 2.19 7.56 -4.70
C ALA A 319 0.72 7.83 -5.06
N ALA A 320 -0.21 7.31 -4.25
CA ALA A 320 -1.64 7.59 -4.44
C ALA A 320 -2.03 9.03 -4.06
N GLY A 321 -1.24 9.66 -3.19
CA GLY A 321 -1.55 10.95 -2.54
C GLY A 321 -1.92 10.77 -1.07
N ASN A 322 -1.93 11.89 -0.33
CA ASN A 322 -2.17 11.89 1.12
C ASN A 322 -3.45 12.68 1.48
N TYR A 323 -4.48 12.52 0.67
CA TYR A 323 -5.76 13.24 0.78
C TYR A 323 -6.93 12.30 1.12
N GLY A 324 -6.67 11.18 1.82
CA GLY A 324 -7.69 10.20 2.19
C GLY A 324 -8.65 10.64 3.29
N GLN A 325 -8.40 11.81 3.89
CA GLN A 325 -9.24 12.42 4.90
C GLN A 325 -9.39 13.92 4.60
N SER A 326 -10.56 14.47 4.85
CA SER A 326 -10.84 15.90 4.76
C SER A 326 -10.40 16.62 6.04
N ASP A 327 -10.36 17.94 6.00
CA ASP A 327 -9.94 18.79 7.15
C ASP A 327 -10.81 18.59 8.40
N ASN A 328 -12.07 18.17 8.24
CA ASN A 328 -12.99 17.85 9.33
C ASN A 328 -12.93 16.38 9.79
N GLY A 329 -11.95 15.61 9.31
CA GLY A 329 -11.69 14.23 9.75
C GLY A 329 -12.53 13.16 9.04
N LEU A 330 -13.35 13.53 8.05
CA LEU A 330 -14.15 12.57 7.29
C LEU A 330 -13.33 11.85 6.21
N GLU A 331 -13.67 10.61 5.91
CA GLU A 331 -13.05 9.87 4.81
C GLU A 331 -13.33 10.53 3.47
N ARG A 332 -12.26 10.71 2.67
CA ARG A 332 -12.33 11.34 1.35
C ARG A 332 -12.00 10.33 0.26
N TYR A 333 -12.97 10.05 -0.59
CA TYR A 333 -12.82 9.25 -1.80
C TYR A 333 -12.63 10.16 -3.03
N GLY A 334 -12.15 9.58 -4.13
CA GLY A 334 -11.88 10.36 -5.34
C GLY A 334 -10.65 11.26 -5.24
N SER A 335 -9.67 10.89 -4.41
CA SER A 335 -8.55 11.76 -4.04
C SER A 335 -7.19 11.30 -4.59
N ILE A 336 -7.19 10.39 -5.56
CA ILE A 336 -5.95 9.93 -6.23
C ILE A 336 -5.34 11.08 -7.04
N THR A 337 -4.03 11.29 -6.90
CA THR A 337 -3.29 12.35 -7.59
C THR A 337 -2.64 11.86 -8.90
N SER A 338 -2.45 12.77 -9.86
CA SER A 338 -1.68 12.51 -11.08
C SER A 338 -0.18 12.37 -10.73
N PRO A 339 0.58 11.41 -11.31
CA PRO A 339 0.18 10.48 -12.37
C PRO A 339 -0.37 9.13 -11.83
N GLY A 340 -0.69 9.05 -10.54
CA GLY A 340 -1.26 7.83 -9.93
C GLY A 340 -2.62 7.43 -10.50
N ASP A 341 -3.33 8.35 -11.11
CA ASP A 341 -4.60 8.11 -11.80
C ASP A 341 -4.43 7.48 -13.20
N ASP A 342 -3.22 7.35 -13.74
CA ASP A 342 -2.99 6.65 -15.01
C ASP A 342 -3.18 5.13 -14.86
N PRO A 343 -3.92 4.46 -15.76
CA PRO A 343 -4.17 3.02 -15.68
C PRO A 343 -2.91 2.15 -15.86
N THR A 344 -1.84 2.68 -16.46
CA THR A 344 -0.60 1.94 -16.72
C THR A 344 0.41 2.05 -15.58
N VAL A 345 0.29 3.06 -14.74
CA VAL A 345 1.15 3.30 -13.57
C VAL A 345 0.74 2.40 -12.40
N ILE A 346 1.69 1.91 -11.63
CA ILE A 346 1.43 1.21 -10.36
C ILE A 346 1.26 2.27 -9.28
N THR A 347 0.03 2.44 -8.81
CA THR A 347 -0.33 3.44 -7.80
C THR A 347 -0.43 2.80 -6.43
N VAL A 348 0.28 3.35 -5.47
CA VAL A 348 0.50 2.74 -4.16
C VAL A 348 -0.13 3.58 -3.06
N GLY A 349 -1.08 2.99 -2.34
CA GLY A 349 -1.60 3.51 -1.08
C GLY A 349 -0.74 3.07 0.12
N ALA A 350 -1.01 3.63 1.29
CA ALA A 350 -0.22 3.39 2.50
C ALA A 350 -0.99 2.58 3.54
N VAL A 351 -0.30 1.64 4.19
CA VAL A 351 -0.77 0.94 5.38
C VAL A 351 0.03 1.31 6.62
N ASN A 352 -0.65 1.22 7.77
CA ASN A 352 -0.06 1.21 9.08
C ASN A 352 0.16 -0.25 9.51
N THR A 353 1.41 -0.63 9.74
CA THR A 353 1.81 -1.95 10.25
C THR A 353 1.74 -2.02 11.77
N HIS A 354 1.30 -0.95 12.44
CA HIS A 354 1.28 -0.83 13.90
C HIS A 354 2.62 -1.19 14.56
N GLN A 355 3.72 -1.12 13.80
CA GLN A 355 5.08 -1.51 14.22
C GLN A 355 5.17 -2.97 14.69
N THR A 356 4.33 -3.84 14.15
CA THR A 356 4.35 -5.29 14.37
C THR A 356 4.76 -6.02 13.10
N ASP A 357 5.25 -7.25 13.23
CA ASP A 357 5.51 -8.13 12.09
C ASP A 357 4.23 -8.89 11.67
N SER A 358 3.12 -8.72 12.42
CA SER A 358 1.85 -9.40 12.15
C SER A 358 1.09 -8.72 11.02
N ARG A 359 0.59 -9.50 10.07
CA ARG A 359 -0.29 -9.00 9.01
C ARG A 359 -1.78 -8.95 9.38
N GLY A 360 -2.11 -9.38 10.60
CA GLY A 360 -3.51 -9.47 11.07
C GLY A 360 -4.07 -8.17 11.65
N ASP A 361 -3.21 -7.25 12.05
CA ASP A 361 -3.58 -5.96 12.66
C ASP A 361 -3.35 -4.76 11.73
N GLU A 362 -2.91 -5.00 10.49
CA GLU A 362 -2.63 -3.94 9.52
C GLU A 362 -3.91 -3.23 9.06
N SER A 363 -3.79 -1.93 8.84
CA SER A 363 -4.89 -1.08 8.39
C SER A 363 -4.45 -0.08 7.34
N VAL A 364 -5.35 0.27 6.41
CA VAL A 364 -5.10 1.37 5.47
C VAL A 364 -5.08 2.67 6.28
N THR A 365 -4.03 3.49 6.07
CA THR A 365 -3.88 4.74 6.81
C THR A 365 -4.98 5.74 6.47
N TYR A 366 -5.35 6.57 7.44
CA TYR A 366 -6.38 7.60 7.25
C TYR A 366 -6.03 8.60 6.14
N PHE A 367 -4.74 8.92 5.98
CA PHE A 367 -4.28 9.89 4.99
C PHE A 367 -4.17 9.30 3.57
N SER A 368 -4.11 7.97 3.41
CA SER A 368 -3.95 7.36 2.09
C SER A 368 -5.08 7.75 1.14
N SER A 369 -4.77 8.38 0.03
CA SER A 369 -5.75 8.71 -1.01
C SER A 369 -6.46 7.47 -1.52
N ARG A 370 -7.74 7.64 -1.84
CA ARG A 370 -8.68 6.58 -2.19
C ARG A 370 -9.33 6.85 -3.53
N GLY A 371 -9.60 5.78 -4.27
CA GLY A 371 -10.32 5.86 -5.53
C GLY A 371 -11.82 6.21 -5.37
N PRO A 372 -12.56 6.13 -6.46
CA PRO A 372 -12.09 6.00 -7.85
C PRO A 372 -11.40 7.26 -8.34
N THR A 373 -10.68 7.21 -9.49
CA THR A 373 -10.07 8.41 -10.06
C THR A 373 -11.13 9.41 -10.52
N ARG A 374 -10.84 10.70 -10.37
CA ARG A 374 -11.80 11.78 -10.64
C ARG A 374 -11.39 12.69 -11.81
N GLY A 375 -10.30 12.36 -12.50
CA GLY A 375 -9.96 13.02 -13.75
C GLY A 375 -11.14 12.99 -14.73
N SER A 376 -11.39 14.07 -15.45
CA SER A 376 -12.53 14.18 -16.34
C SER A 376 -12.20 14.88 -17.65
N ARG A 377 -13.02 14.64 -18.67
CA ARG A 377 -12.98 15.33 -19.96
C ARG A 377 -14.39 15.62 -20.45
N ILE A 378 -14.52 16.65 -21.27
CA ILE A 378 -15.76 16.94 -21.98
C ILE A 378 -15.74 16.17 -23.29
N ASP A 379 -16.78 15.37 -23.57
CA ASP A 379 -16.91 14.63 -24.82
C ASP A 379 -17.43 15.52 -25.97
N SER A 380 -17.56 14.96 -27.18
CA SER A 380 -18.03 15.66 -28.36
C SER A 380 -19.49 16.12 -28.26
N ALA A 381 -20.25 15.59 -27.31
CA ALA A 381 -21.62 16.01 -27.02
C ALA A 381 -21.71 17.08 -25.94
N GLY A 382 -20.56 17.59 -25.43
CA GLY A 382 -20.51 18.59 -24.35
C GLY A 382 -20.72 17.99 -22.96
N VAL A 383 -20.75 16.66 -22.81
CA VAL A 383 -20.99 15.99 -21.54
C VAL A 383 -19.67 15.71 -20.84
N ARG A 384 -19.57 16.04 -19.53
CA ARG A 384 -18.42 15.71 -18.70
C ARG A 384 -18.37 14.20 -18.45
N ARG A 385 -17.25 13.57 -18.75
CA ARG A 385 -17.00 12.15 -18.55
C ARG A 385 -15.85 11.98 -17.59
N TYR A 386 -16.12 11.34 -16.47
CA TYR A 386 -15.12 11.01 -15.45
C TYR A 386 -14.44 9.68 -15.77
N ASP A 387 -13.17 9.57 -15.41
CA ASP A 387 -12.39 8.36 -15.67
C ASP A 387 -12.87 7.20 -14.79
N ASN A 388 -13.14 7.45 -13.51
CA ASN A 388 -13.65 6.47 -12.54
C ASN A 388 -12.87 5.14 -12.56
N LEU A 389 -11.54 5.21 -12.56
CA LEU A 389 -10.71 4.03 -12.54
C LEU A 389 -10.47 3.55 -11.11
N LEU A 390 -10.31 2.23 -10.96
CA LEU A 390 -9.90 1.58 -9.72
C LEU A 390 -8.47 1.96 -9.35
N LYS A 391 -8.34 2.63 -8.24
CA LYS A 391 -7.07 3.01 -7.62
C LYS A 391 -7.26 3.11 -6.10
N PRO A 392 -6.17 2.92 -5.31
CA PRO A 392 -4.81 2.52 -5.71
C PRO A 392 -4.80 1.11 -6.29
N ASP A 393 -3.69 0.70 -6.91
CA ASP A 393 -3.53 -0.67 -7.43
C ASP A 393 -3.30 -1.68 -6.30
N LEU A 394 -2.53 -1.27 -5.30
CA LEU A 394 -2.24 -2.02 -4.07
C LEU A 394 -1.78 -1.05 -2.99
N VAL A 395 -1.59 -1.56 -1.79
CA VAL A 395 -1.03 -0.81 -0.66
C VAL A 395 0.28 -1.44 -0.18
N ALA A 396 1.11 -0.63 0.48
CA ALA A 396 2.37 -1.07 1.09
C ALA A 396 2.63 -0.30 2.40
N PRO A 397 3.54 -0.76 3.28
CA PRO A 397 3.92 -0.04 4.48
C PRO A 397 4.35 1.40 4.16
N GLY A 398 3.69 2.38 4.78
CA GLY A 398 3.92 3.80 4.54
C GLY A 398 3.68 4.68 5.77
N ASN A 399 3.55 4.08 6.96
CA ASN A 399 3.35 4.82 8.21
C ASN A 399 4.51 4.57 9.16
N ARG A 400 5.14 5.67 9.63
CA ARG A 400 6.28 5.66 10.57
C ARG A 400 7.45 4.79 10.09
N ILE A 401 7.79 4.94 8.84
CA ILE A 401 8.93 4.23 8.25
C ILE A 401 10.21 5.00 8.54
N VAL A 402 11.22 4.29 9.06
CA VAL A 402 12.55 4.84 9.31
C VAL A 402 13.47 4.48 8.15
N ALA A 403 14.11 5.50 7.59
CA ALA A 403 15.11 5.36 6.52
C ALA A 403 16.12 6.53 6.57
N ALA A 404 17.04 6.57 5.60
CA ALA A 404 18.14 7.52 5.53
C ALA A 404 17.69 8.98 5.67
N GLU A 405 18.36 9.74 6.55
CA GLU A 405 18.19 11.18 6.74
C GLU A 405 19.25 11.96 5.97
N SER A 406 18.84 12.95 5.19
CA SER A 406 19.76 13.86 4.52
C SER A 406 20.31 14.90 5.48
N LYS A 407 21.62 14.92 5.65
CA LYS A 407 22.31 15.84 6.58
C LYS A 407 22.04 17.30 6.23
N GLY A 408 21.51 18.05 7.20
CA GLY A 408 21.29 19.49 7.08
C GLY A 408 20.14 19.86 6.14
N SER A 409 19.30 18.93 5.81
CA SER A 409 18.10 19.16 5.00
C SER A 409 16.99 19.87 5.80
N TRP A 410 16.02 20.38 5.06
CA TRP A 410 14.95 21.22 5.59
C TRP A 410 14.02 20.47 6.56
N LEU A 411 13.66 19.21 6.26
CA LEU A 411 12.73 18.44 7.08
C LEU A 411 13.21 18.27 8.53
N PRO A 412 14.37 17.65 8.83
CA PRO A 412 14.80 17.49 10.22
C PRO A 412 15.19 18.80 10.88
N ALA A 413 15.59 19.83 10.10
CA ALA A 413 15.89 21.14 10.66
C ALA A 413 14.65 21.88 11.20
N HIS A 414 13.48 21.70 10.55
CA HIS A 414 12.22 22.34 10.94
C HIS A 414 11.33 21.43 11.80
N TYR A 415 11.49 20.11 11.68
CA TYR A 415 10.76 19.10 12.43
C TYR A 415 11.73 18.12 13.11
N PRO A 416 12.44 18.55 14.17
CA PRO A 416 13.46 17.72 14.84
C PRO A 416 12.93 16.38 15.36
N GLN A 417 11.62 16.27 15.61
CA GLN A 417 10.96 15.03 16.03
C GLN A 417 10.95 13.95 14.96
N LEU A 418 11.24 14.28 13.70
CA LEU A 418 11.39 13.29 12.63
C LEU A 418 12.71 12.54 12.72
N HIS A 419 13.74 13.14 13.34
CA HIS A 419 15.03 12.47 13.56
C HIS A 419 14.83 11.24 14.46
N ASP A 420 15.29 10.07 13.99
CA ASP A 420 15.20 8.81 14.75
C ASP A 420 16.53 8.51 15.45
N SER A 421 17.61 8.43 14.68
CA SER A 421 18.90 7.99 15.22
C SER A 421 20.07 8.36 14.32
N GLY A 422 21.28 8.15 14.81
CA GLY A 422 22.52 8.41 14.06
C GLY A 422 22.91 9.87 13.96
N LYS A 423 23.91 10.21 13.16
CA LYS A 423 24.38 11.59 12.93
C LYS A 423 25.06 11.72 11.55
N GLY A 424 24.83 12.84 10.92
CA GLY A 424 25.54 13.18 9.68
C GLY A 424 25.20 12.24 8.53
N THR A 425 26.18 11.49 8.04
CA THR A 425 26.00 10.52 6.94
C THR A 425 25.43 9.17 7.40
N THR A 426 25.19 9.00 8.69
CA THR A 426 24.58 7.78 9.27
C THR A 426 23.29 8.09 9.99
N ALA A 427 22.69 9.25 9.73
CA ALA A 427 21.45 9.69 10.37
C ALA A 427 20.23 9.04 9.72
N PHE A 428 19.23 8.74 10.54
CA PHE A 428 17.94 8.19 10.13
C PHE A 428 16.80 9.08 10.61
N MET A 429 15.74 9.15 9.82
CA MET A 429 14.50 9.84 10.20
C MET A 429 13.28 8.99 9.89
N GLN A 430 12.18 9.27 10.57
CA GLN A 430 10.91 8.60 10.43
C GLN A 430 9.93 9.47 9.63
N LEU A 431 9.40 8.95 8.53
CA LEU A 431 8.37 9.61 7.72
C LEU A 431 7.13 8.73 7.55
N SER A 432 6.02 9.38 7.20
CA SER A 432 4.75 8.72 6.86
C SER A 432 4.19 9.35 5.57
N GLY A 433 3.61 8.52 4.71
CA GLY A 433 3.00 8.97 3.45
C GLY A 433 2.89 7.85 2.43
N THR A 434 2.01 8.01 1.46
CA THR A 434 2.00 7.15 0.25
C THR A 434 3.29 7.32 -0.56
N SER A 435 3.96 8.46 -0.40
CA SER A 435 5.31 8.72 -0.93
C SER A 435 6.39 7.81 -0.33
N ILE A 436 6.13 7.19 0.83
CA ILE A 436 7.01 6.21 1.48
C ILE A 436 6.58 4.77 1.15
N ALA A 437 5.29 4.55 0.91
CA ALA A 437 4.79 3.26 0.43
C ALA A 437 5.21 2.97 -1.03
N ALA A 438 5.26 3.97 -1.89
CA ALA A 438 5.66 3.82 -3.29
C ALA A 438 7.09 3.25 -3.46
N PRO A 439 8.14 3.74 -2.78
CA PRO A 439 9.49 3.18 -2.91
C PRO A 439 9.59 1.74 -2.35
N THR A 440 8.76 1.35 -1.39
CA THR A 440 8.64 -0.05 -0.95
C THR A 440 8.24 -0.96 -2.13
N VAL A 441 7.26 -0.53 -2.92
CA VAL A 441 6.85 -1.25 -4.14
C VAL A 441 7.90 -1.14 -5.24
N ALA A 442 8.55 0.01 -5.42
CA ALA A 442 9.63 0.17 -6.41
C ALA A 442 10.80 -0.79 -6.13
N GLY A 443 11.17 -0.99 -4.86
CA GLY A 443 12.13 -2.02 -4.44
C GLY A 443 11.64 -3.43 -4.77
N ALA A 444 10.37 -3.76 -4.49
CA ALA A 444 9.78 -5.05 -4.85
C ALA A 444 9.82 -5.32 -6.35
N VAL A 445 9.53 -4.31 -7.17
CA VAL A 445 9.66 -4.38 -8.64
C VAL A 445 11.10 -4.71 -9.04
N ALA A 446 12.10 -4.11 -8.38
CA ALA A 446 13.50 -4.43 -8.67
C ALA A 446 13.84 -5.90 -8.36
N LEU A 447 13.31 -6.46 -7.26
CA LEU A 447 13.47 -7.89 -6.94
C LEU A 447 12.81 -8.79 -7.99
N LEU A 448 11.60 -8.44 -8.46
CA LEU A 448 10.92 -9.18 -9.51
C LEU A 448 11.71 -9.17 -10.83
N LEU A 449 12.25 -8.02 -11.22
CA LEU A 449 13.04 -7.87 -12.45
C LEU A 449 14.42 -8.51 -12.34
N GLN A 450 15.00 -8.61 -11.13
CA GLN A 450 16.16 -9.46 -10.89
C GLN A 450 15.82 -10.95 -11.05
N LYS A 451 14.64 -11.38 -10.55
CA LYS A 451 14.16 -12.77 -10.69
C LYS A 451 13.85 -13.15 -12.11
N ASN A 452 13.19 -12.26 -12.85
CA ASN A 452 12.79 -12.48 -14.24
C ASN A 452 12.87 -11.16 -15.04
N PRO A 453 14.00 -10.88 -15.69
CA PRO A 453 14.24 -9.63 -16.42
C PRO A 453 13.35 -9.44 -17.67
N SER A 454 12.60 -10.47 -18.08
CA SER A 454 11.74 -10.41 -19.24
C SER A 454 10.31 -9.94 -18.96
N LEU A 455 9.98 -9.68 -17.69
CA LEU A 455 8.67 -9.18 -17.32
C LEU A 455 8.44 -7.78 -17.92
N THR A 456 7.25 -7.57 -18.47
CA THR A 456 6.81 -6.25 -18.93
C THR A 456 6.20 -5.45 -17.78
N PRO A 457 6.18 -4.11 -17.81
CA PRO A 457 5.57 -3.30 -16.76
C PRO A 457 4.12 -3.68 -16.43
N PRO A 458 3.21 -3.89 -17.41
CA PRO A 458 1.84 -4.32 -17.08
C PRO A 458 1.79 -5.74 -16.49
N LEU A 459 2.72 -6.63 -16.84
CA LEU A 459 2.79 -7.96 -16.24
C LEU A 459 3.31 -7.89 -14.79
N VAL A 460 4.31 -7.04 -14.51
CA VAL A 460 4.76 -6.74 -13.15
C VAL A 460 3.60 -6.23 -12.30
N LYS A 461 2.85 -5.25 -12.81
CA LYS A 461 1.66 -4.72 -12.15
C LYS A 461 0.64 -5.82 -11.84
N ALA A 462 0.34 -6.67 -12.82
CA ALA A 462 -0.60 -7.77 -12.65
C ALA A 462 -0.13 -8.80 -11.60
N ILE A 463 1.18 -9.14 -11.58
CA ILE A 463 1.77 -10.04 -10.58
C ILE A 463 1.59 -9.46 -9.18
N LEU A 464 1.94 -8.19 -8.97
CA LEU A 464 1.84 -7.52 -7.67
C LEU A 464 0.39 -7.48 -7.16
N GLN A 465 -0.57 -7.18 -8.04
CA GLN A 465 -1.99 -7.19 -7.69
C GLN A 465 -2.48 -8.61 -7.35
N TYR A 466 -2.19 -9.58 -8.20
CA TYR A 466 -2.68 -10.95 -8.06
C TYR A 466 -2.21 -11.64 -6.77
N THR A 467 -0.99 -11.34 -6.35
CA THR A 467 -0.36 -11.95 -5.18
C THR A 467 -0.54 -11.14 -3.89
N ALA A 468 -1.11 -9.94 -3.96
CA ALA A 468 -1.37 -9.11 -2.79
C ALA A 468 -2.29 -9.81 -1.78
N GLY A 469 -2.03 -9.59 -0.50
CA GLY A 469 -2.86 -10.11 0.59
C GLY A 469 -3.94 -9.10 0.98
N GLN A 470 -5.19 -9.54 1.09
CA GLN A 470 -6.29 -8.66 1.44
C GLN A 470 -6.23 -8.22 2.91
N ILE A 471 -6.49 -6.93 3.16
CA ILE A 471 -6.71 -6.37 4.50
C ILE A 471 -8.21 -6.44 4.79
N PRO A 472 -8.65 -7.18 5.82
CA PRO A 472 -10.07 -7.42 6.06
C PRO A 472 -10.91 -6.16 6.31
N SER A 473 -10.31 -5.12 6.88
CA SER A 473 -10.97 -3.84 7.18
C SER A 473 -11.01 -2.86 5.99
N GLY A 474 -10.24 -3.12 4.92
CA GLY A 474 -10.15 -2.24 3.76
C GLY A 474 -11.16 -2.60 2.67
N ASN A 475 -11.73 -1.60 2.01
CA ASN A 475 -12.47 -1.82 0.78
C ASN A 475 -11.56 -1.71 -0.45
N ILE A 476 -12.07 -2.09 -1.63
CA ILE A 476 -11.27 -2.22 -2.86
C ILE A 476 -10.66 -0.89 -3.35
N ILE A 477 -11.29 0.25 -3.09
CA ILE A 477 -10.79 1.57 -3.49
C ILE A 477 -9.94 2.26 -2.41
N GLN A 478 -9.81 1.63 -1.23
CA GLN A 478 -8.86 2.01 -0.20
C GLN A 478 -7.55 1.23 -0.34
N GLN A 479 -7.62 -0.09 -0.52
CA GLN A 479 -6.47 -0.99 -0.53
C GLN A 479 -6.06 -1.50 -1.92
N GLY A 480 -6.87 -1.24 -2.96
CA GLY A 480 -6.66 -1.89 -4.26
C GLY A 480 -6.78 -3.40 -4.15
N ALA A 481 -5.85 -4.11 -4.76
CA ALA A 481 -5.78 -5.57 -4.69
C ALA A 481 -5.32 -6.10 -3.31
N GLY A 482 -4.85 -5.22 -2.41
CA GLY A 482 -4.42 -5.59 -1.07
C GLY A 482 -2.97 -5.17 -0.77
N LEU A 483 -2.43 -5.69 0.33
CA LEU A 483 -1.09 -5.39 0.81
C LEU A 483 -0.03 -6.20 0.05
N LEU A 484 1.03 -5.53 -0.35
CA LEU A 484 2.21 -6.08 -1.03
C LEU A 484 2.69 -7.41 -0.40
N ASN A 485 2.93 -8.42 -1.24
CA ASN A 485 3.39 -9.75 -0.88
C ASN A 485 4.56 -10.16 -1.79
N ILE A 486 5.77 -9.86 -1.35
CA ILE A 486 6.99 -10.09 -2.15
C ILE A 486 7.25 -11.57 -2.41
N PRO A 487 7.17 -12.49 -1.43
CA PRO A 487 7.40 -13.91 -1.71
C PRO A 487 6.46 -14.44 -2.78
N GLY A 488 5.17 -14.15 -2.69
CA GLY A 488 4.20 -14.59 -3.69
C GLY A 488 4.48 -14.02 -5.07
N ALA A 489 4.83 -12.74 -5.14
CA ALA A 489 5.17 -12.09 -6.40
C ALA A 489 6.43 -12.71 -7.04
N VAL A 490 7.46 -13.02 -6.24
CA VAL A 490 8.69 -13.67 -6.69
C VAL A 490 8.44 -15.10 -7.16
N ASP A 491 7.62 -15.86 -6.44
CA ASP A 491 7.26 -17.23 -6.81
C ASP A 491 6.51 -17.26 -8.15
N LEU A 492 5.53 -16.37 -8.31
CA LEU A 492 4.78 -16.25 -9.57
C LEU A 492 5.69 -15.79 -10.71
N ALA A 493 6.51 -14.75 -10.52
CA ALA A 493 7.48 -14.28 -11.51
C ALA A 493 8.45 -15.39 -11.95
N GLY A 494 8.88 -16.24 -11.01
CA GLY A 494 9.76 -17.37 -11.25
C GLY A 494 9.13 -18.53 -12.02
N ALA A 495 7.80 -18.63 -12.02
CA ALA A 495 7.08 -19.65 -12.80
C ALA A 495 6.87 -19.24 -14.26
N LEU A 496 7.01 -17.96 -14.59
CA LEU A 496 6.76 -17.43 -15.93
C LEU A 496 7.97 -17.61 -16.86
N ARG A 497 7.72 -17.53 -18.16
CA ARG A 497 8.74 -17.53 -19.23
C ARG A 497 9.73 -16.39 -19.01
N THR A 498 10.96 -16.61 -19.47
CA THR A 498 12.08 -15.65 -19.37
C THR A 498 12.38 -14.92 -20.68
N ASP A 499 11.48 -15.02 -21.66
CA ASP A 499 11.61 -14.40 -23.00
C ASP A 499 10.40 -13.52 -23.36
N ILE A 500 9.53 -13.19 -22.40
CA ILE A 500 8.22 -12.55 -22.64
C ILE A 500 8.36 -11.24 -23.40
N SER A 501 9.19 -10.31 -22.90
CA SER A 501 9.38 -9.00 -23.55
C SER A 501 9.91 -9.11 -24.98
N THR A 502 10.86 -10.01 -25.21
CA THR A 502 11.41 -10.28 -26.54
C THR A 502 10.36 -10.95 -27.44
N ALA A 503 9.60 -11.90 -26.91
CA ALA A 503 8.56 -12.59 -27.66
C ALA A 503 7.42 -11.64 -28.08
N ILE A 504 7.06 -10.68 -27.23
CA ILE A 504 6.10 -9.61 -27.56
C ILE A 504 6.66 -8.71 -28.65
N THR A 505 7.90 -8.22 -28.50
CA THR A 505 8.54 -7.33 -29.46
C THR A 505 8.66 -7.98 -30.84
N ASN A 506 8.99 -9.27 -30.91
CA ASN A 506 9.16 -10.03 -32.15
C ASN A 506 7.82 -10.60 -32.69
N GLY A 507 6.69 -10.42 -31.98
CA GLY A 507 5.40 -10.96 -32.37
C GLY A 507 5.32 -12.49 -32.35
N THR A 508 6.22 -13.16 -31.60
CA THR A 508 6.31 -14.62 -31.55
C THR A 508 5.44 -15.24 -30.44
N ILE A 509 4.84 -14.44 -29.57
CA ILE A 509 3.84 -14.86 -28.59
C ILE A 509 2.46 -14.31 -28.97
N LYS A 510 1.44 -15.18 -28.92
CA LYS A 510 0.06 -14.82 -29.24
C LYS A 510 -0.82 -14.96 -28.00
N VAL A 511 -1.93 -14.22 -27.97
CA VAL A 511 -2.94 -14.36 -26.92
C VAL A 511 -3.40 -15.83 -26.83
N GLY A 512 -3.37 -16.39 -25.63
CA GLY A 512 -3.67 -17.80 -25.37
C GLY A 512 -2.47 -18.73 -25.33
N ASP A 513 -1.29 -18.32 -25.80
CA ASP A 513 -0.07 -19.11 -25.68
C ASP A 513 0.33 -19.27 -24.20
N SER A 514 1.07 -20.34 -23.90
CA SER A 514 1.56 -20.56 -22.53
C SER A 514 2.44 -19.42 -22.04
N LEU A 515 2.09 -18.84 -20.91
CA LEU A 515 2.89 -17.84 -20.22
C LEU A 515 3.83 -18.48 -19.19
N LEU A 516 3.54 -19.70 -18.75
CA LEU A 516 4.42 -20.46 -17.87
C LEU A 516 5.65 -20.98 -18.63
N ARG A 517 6.79 -21.00 -17.97
CA ARG A 517 8.00 -21.66 -18.50
C ARG A 517 7.75 -23.17 -18.64
N LYS A 518 8.46 -23.80 -19.55
CA LYS A 518 8.32 -25.22 -19.81
C LYS A 518 8.53 -26.06 -18.52
N GLY A 519 7.53 -26.87 -18.18
CA GLY A 519 7.55 -27.74 -17.00
C GLY A 519 7.19 -27.04 -15.68
N ALA A 520 6.94 -25.73 -15.68
CA ALA A 520 6.46 -25.05 -14.49
C ALA A 520 4.94 -25.18 -14.34
N THR A 521 4.48 -25.14 -13.09
CA THR A 521 3.07 -25.04 -12.70
C THR A 521 2.80 -23.73 -12.00
N MET A 522 1.54 -23.32 -11.92
CA MET A 522 1.15 -22.18 -11.08
C MET A 522 1.52 -22.45 -9.63
N PRO A 523 2.16 -21.51 -8.94
CA PRO A 523 2.38 -21.61 -7.50
C PRO A 523 1.06 -21.72 -6.73
N ALA A 524 1.11 -22.24 -5.51
CA ALA A 524 -0.02 -22.17 -4.58
C ALA A 524 -0.41 -20.70 -4.35
N ALA A 525 -1.72 -20.43 -4.29
CA ALA A 525 -2.22 -19.06 -4.11
C ALA A 525 -2.09 -18.58 -2.65
N SER A 526 -0.94 -18.83 -2.04
CA SER A 526 -0.60 -18.38 -0.69
C SER A 526 0.92 -18.30 -0.51
N SER A 527 1.36 -17.48 0.43
CA SER A 527 2.78 -17.26 0.76
C SER A 527 2.99 -17.16 2.26
N SER A 528 4.18 -17.53 2.73
CA SER A 528 4.58 -17.26 4.11
C SER A 528 5.22 -15.88 4.20
N VAL A 529 4.59 -14.97 4.96
CA VAL A 529 5.10 -13.62 5.26
C VAL A 529 5.10 -13.47 6.78
N ALA A 530 6.20 -13.05 7.36
CA ALA A 530 6.37 -12.90 8.81
C ALA A 530 5.93 -14.16 9.62
N GLY A 531 6.11 -15.35 9.07
CA GLY A 531 5.67 -16.61 9.70
C GLY A 531 4.18 -16.93 9.55
N GLN A 532 3.40 -16.07 8.92
CA GLN A 532 1.97 -16.26 8.69
C GLN A 532 1.71 -16.71 7.25
N ASN A 533 0.69 -17.54 7.05
CA ASN A 533 0.24 -17.92 5.72
C ASN A 533 -0.72 -16.85 5.17
N VAL A 534 -0.29 -16.12 4.15
CA VAL A 534 -1.05 -15.06 3.50
C VAL A 534 -1.66 -15.59 2.21
N ALA A 535 -2.98 -15.67 2.16
CA ALA A 535 -3.71 -16.00 0.94
C ALA A 535 -3.58 -14.84 -0.08
N TRP A 536 -3.39 -15.18 -1.36
CA TRP A 536 -3.39 -14.20 -2.44
C TRP A 536 -4.81 -13.76 -2.76
N GLY A 537 -5.01 -12.49 -3.08
CA GLY A 537 -6.30 -11.98 -3.57
C GLY A 537 -6.73 -12.63 -4.88
N SER A 538 -5.76 -13.07 -5.70
CA SER A 538 -5.96 -13.82 -6.94
C SER A 538 -6.79 -13.13 -8.01
N PHE A 539 -6.77 -11.79 -8.01
CA PHE A 539 -7.42 -10.95 -9.03
C PHE A 539 -6.53 -9.75 -9.41
N ILE A 540 -6.84 -9.14 -10.53
CA ILE A 540 -6.18 -7.93 -11.05
C ILE A 540 -7.22 -6.90 -11.50
N PHE A 541 -6.80 -5.65 -11.64
CA PHE A 541 -7.57 -4.58 -12.28
C PHE A 541 -7.10 -4.38 -13.72
N ALA A 542 -7.75 -5.02 -14.67
CA ALA A 542 -7.42 -4.80 -16.06
C ALA A 542 -7.89 -3.42 -16.51
N GLY A 543 -6.95 -2.58 -16.92
CA GLY A 543 -7.22 -1.21 -17.36
C GLY A 543 -7.87 -0.31 -16.31
N GLY A 544 -7.74 -0.65 -15.01
CA GLY A 544 -8.37 0.08 -13.92
C GLY A 544 -9.90 0.02 -13.89
N SER A 545 -10.53 -0.78 -14.73
CA SER A 545 -11.99 -0.81 -14.88
C SER A 545 -12.62 -2.19 -14.75
N HIS A 546 -11.84 -3.26 -14.92
CA HIS A 546 -12.34 -4.62 -14.88
C HIS A 546 -11.61 -5.42 -13.80
N VAL A 547 -12.35 -6.06 -12.93
CA VAL A 547 -11.79 -7.02 -11.97
C VAL A 547 -11.80 -8.40 -12.59
N ILE A 548 -10.61 -8.97 -12.79
CA ILE A 548 -10.43 -10.27 -13.43
C ILE A 548 -9.69 -11.18 -12.47
N ALA A 549 -10.18 -12.41 -12.30
CA ALA A 549 -9.61 -13.38 -11.36
C ALA A 549 -9.26 -14.70 -12.05
N GLY A 550 -8.53 -15.51 -11.33
CA GLY A 550 -8.25 -16.89 -11.70
C GLY A 550 -6.86 -17.14 -12.27
N PRO A 551 -6.40 -18.40 -12.19
CA PRO A 551 -5.02 -18.76 -12.55
C PRO A 551 -4.73 -18.69 -14.05
N GLU A 552 -5.77 -18.70 -14.89
CA GLU A 552 -5.61 -18.62 -16.36
C GLU A 552 -4.98 -17.28 -16.79
N LEU A 553 -5.11 -16.23 -15.99
CA LEU A 553 -4.40 -14.95 -16.20
C LEU A 553 -2.89 -15.16 -16.40
N PHE A 554 -2.29 -16.08 -15.64
CA PHE A 554 -0.84 -16.31 -15.69
C PHE A 554 -0.44 -17.63 -16.35
N LYS A 555 -1.39 -18.53 -16.61
CA LYS A 555 -1.13 -19.71 -17.42
C LYS A 555 -1.03 -19.37 -18.91
N ARG A 556 -1.77 -18.34 -19.34
CA ARG A 556 -1.87 -17.93 -20.75
C ARG A 556 -1.51 -16.46 -20.94
N TYR A 557 -0.79 -16.15 -22.01
CA TYR A 557 -0.50 -14.79 -22.39
C TYR A 557 -1.78 -14.03 -22.73
N GLN A 558 -1.93 -12.85 -22.15
CA GLN A 558 -3.03 -11.92 -22.37
C GLN A 558 -2.50 -10.66 -23.07
N ALA A 559 -3.30 -10.05 -23.95
CA ALA A 559 -2.93 -8.82 -24.62
C ALA A 559 -2.64 -7.66 -23.65
N ILE A 560 -3.26 -7.66 -22.46
CA ILE A 560 -3.04 -6.65 -21.41
C ILE A 560 -1.58 -6.61 -20.90
N TYR A 561 -0.77 -7.63 -21.17
CA TYR A 561 0.65 -7.66 -20.77
C TYR A 561 1.59 -6.97 -21.78
N ASN A 562 1.06 -6.53 -22.90
CA ASN A 562 1.83 -5.75 -23.88
C ASN A 562 1.90 -4.27 -23.46
N PRO A 563 3.10 -3.73 -23.17
CA PRO A 563 3.24 -2.35 -22.69
C PRO A 563 2.89 -1.28 -23.73
N ALA A 564 2.82 -1.65 -25.00
CA ALA A 564 2.38 -0.74 -26.08
C ALA A 564 0.86 -0.52 -26.10
N LEU A 565 0.09 -1.35 -25.36
CA LEU A 565 -1.37 -1.29 -25.34
C LEU A 565 -1.85 -0.68 -24.02
N VAL A 566 -2.70 0.31 -24.10
CA VAL A 566 -3.39 0.87 -22.93
C VAL A 566 -4.82 0.34 -22.91
N TRP A 567 -5.13 -0.43 -21.90
CA TRP A 567 -6.45 -1.01 -21.68
C TRP A 567 -7.24 -0.15 -20.70
N VAL A 568 -8.43 0.26 -21.09
CA VAL A 568 -9.40 0.90 -20.21
C VAL A 568 -10.80 0.48 -20.65
N ARG A 569 -11.54 -0.12 -19.75
CA ARG A 569 -12.85 -0.72 -20.02
C ARG A 569 -12.74 -1.78 -21.13
N ASP A 570 -13.61 -1.73 -22.11
CA ASP A 570 -13.63 -2.58 -23.32
C ASP A 570 -12.74 -2.05 -24.45
N ARG A 571 -11.97 -1.00 -24.21
CA ARG A 571 -11.21 -0.29 -25.24
C ARG A 571 -9.71 -0.45 -25.06
N VAL A 572 -9.03 -0.56 -26.19
CA VAL A 572 -7.57 -0.56 -26.28
C VAL A 572 -7.13 0.67 -27.06
N THR A 573 -6.16 1.38 -26.52
CA THR A 573 -5.48 2.46 -27.23
C THR A 573 -4.05 2.07 -27.54
N ILE A 574 -3.61 2.38 -28.74
CA ILE A 574 -2.21 2.30 -29.16
C ILE A 574 -1.79 3.71 -29.55
N ASN A 575 -0.68 4.20 -28.99
CA ASN A 575 -0.18 5.54 -29.25
C ASN A 575 -1.28 6.62 -29.17
N GLU A 576 -2.12 6.52 -28.13
CA GLU A 576 -3.24 7.45 -27.87
C GLU A 576 -4.40 7.40 -28.89
N THR A 577 -4.35 6.52 -29.87
CA THR A 577 -5.45 6.31 -30.80
C THR A 577 -6.31 5.15 -30.35
N VAL A 578 -7.61 5.37 -30.18
CA VAL A 578 -8.56 4.30 -29.81
C VAL A 578 -8.72 3.35 -30.99
N THR A 579 -8.36 2.08 -30.81
CA THR A 579 -8.32 1.17 -31.93
C THR A 579 -9.42 0.13 -31.97
N VAL A 580 -9.86 -0.49 -30.88
CA VAL A 580 -10.89 -1.57 -30.97
C VAL A 580 -11.46 -1.94 -29.60
N SER A 581 -12.71 -2.45 -29.56
CA SER A 581 -13.18 -3.27 -28.44
C SER A 581 -12.47 -4.62 -28.46
N CYS A 582 -11.76 -4.97 -27.42
CA CYS A 582 -11.07 -6.25 -27.30
C CYS A 582 -11.63 -7.02 -26.12
N GLN A 583 -12.04 -8.26 -26.33
CA GLN A 583 -12.38 -9.17 -25.27
C GLN A 583 -11.11 -9.77 -24.66
N LEU A 584 -11.06 -9.86 -23.34
CA LEU A 584 -10.05 -10.64 -22.64
C LEU A 584 -10.39 -12.13 -22.84
N LEU A 585 -9.50 -12.85 -23.49
CA LEU A 585 -9.69 -14.26 -23.80
C LEU A 585 -9.12 -15.15 -22.67
N THR A 586 -9.80 -15.19 -21.54
CA THR A 586 -9.46 -16.09 -20.44
C THR A 586 -10.66 -16.98 -20.11
N PRO A 587 -10.74 -18.19 -20.63
CA PRO A 587 -11.82 -19.12 -20.29
C PRO A 587 -11.88 -19.35 -18.77
N GLY A 588 -13.07 -19.26 -18.20
CA GLY A 588 -13.29 -19.44 -16.76
C GLY A 588 -12.94 -18.25 -15.86
N THR A 589 -12.58 -17.11 -16.44
CA THR A 589 -12.35 -15.88 -15.66
C THR A 589 -13.67 -15.16 -15.45
N VAL A 590 -13.94 -14.79 -14.20
CA VAL A 590 -15.06 -13.92 -13.88
C VAL A 590 -14.70 -12.49 -14.25
N PHE A 591 -15.53 -11.91 -15.08
CA PHE A 591 -15.37 -10.55 -15.54
C PHE A 591 -16.39 -9.65 -14.85
N CYS A 592 -15.95 -8.55 -14.28
CA CYS A 592 -16.79 -7.60 -13.59
C CYS A 592 -16.46 -6.18 -14.07
N ASP A 593 -17.32 -5.61 -14.89
CA ASP A 593 -17.26 -4.19 -15.28
C ASP A 593 -18.13 -3.36 -14.35
N TRP A 594 -17.56 -2.97 -13.23
CA TRP A 594 -18.28 -2.28 -12.19
C TRP A 594 -18.19 -0.76 -12.28
N LEU A 595 -17.32 -0.24 -13.12
CA LEU A 595 -17.24 1.20 -13.37
C LEU A 595 -18.11 1.68 -14.53
N ALA A 596 -18.62 0.78 -15.35
CA ALA A 596 -19.55 1.16 -16.41
C ALA A 596 -20.83 1.80 -15.88
N GLY A 597 -21.23 1.45 -14.67
CA GLY A 597 -22.41 2.00 -14.00
C GLY A 597 -22.14 3.07 -12.95
N ALA A 598 -20.88 3.35 -12.62
CA ALA A 598 -20.41 4.39 -11.69
C ALA A 598 -21.03 4.42 -10.27
N SER A 599 -21.79 3.43 -9.89
CA SER A 599 -22.47 3.38 -8.60
C SER A 599 -21.95 2.24 -7.74
N GLY A 600 -21.64 2.53 -6.49
CA GLY A 600 -21.45 1.50 -5.50
C GLY A 600 -20.05 0.88 -5.41
N VAL A 601 -19.05 1.70 -5.24
CA VAL A 601 -17.63 1.28 -5.17
C VAL A 601 -17.21 0.79 -3.78
N PHE A 602 -18.11 0.84 -2.80
CA PHE A 602 -17.80 0.58 -1.40
C PHE A 602 -18.02 -0.89 -1.04
N VAL A 603 -17.12 -1.75 -1.49
CA VAL A 603 -17.16 -3.17 -1.18
C VAL A 603 -15.89 -3.57 -0.44
N ASN A 604 -16.05 -4.37 0.58
CA ASN A 604 -14.91 -5.02 1.21
C ASN A 604 -14.15 -5.84 0.16
N GLY A 605 -12.84 -5.60 0.00
CA GLY A 605 -12.04 -6.25 -1.02
C GLY A 605 -12.02 -7.78 -0.89
N LEU A 606 -12.04 -8.30 0.33
CA LEU A 606 -12.12 -9.74 0.59
C LEU A 606 -13.47 -10.32 0.15
N ALA A 607 -14.57 -9.61 0.39
CA ALA A 607 -15.91 -10.05 -0.05
C ALA A 607 -15.99 -10.11 -1.58
N LEU A 608 -15.43 -9.11 -2.27
CA LEU A 608 -15.35 -9.08 -3.73
C LEU A 608 -14.45 -10.22 -4.26
N ALA A 609 -13.27 -10.41 -3.68
CA ALA A 609 -12.35 -11.48 -4.08
C ALA A 609 -13.01 -12.87 -3.93
N ASN A 610 -13.72 -13.10 -2.83
CA ASN A 610 -14.43 -14.38 -2.59
C ASN A 610 -15.60 -14.57 -3.58
N ALA A 611 -16.35 -13.51 -3.89
CA ALA A 611 -17.44 -13.57 -4.88
C ALA A 611 -16.90 -13.92 -6.28
N ILE A 612 -15.80 -13.28 -6.68
CA ILE A 612 -15.12 -13.56 -7.96
C ILE A 612 -14.59 -15.00 -7.99
N ALA A 613 -13.92 -15.45 -6.92
CA ALA A 613 -13.36 -16.80 -6.84
C ALA A 613 -14.42 -17.90 -6.86
N SER A 614 -15.62 -17.63 -6.33
CA SER A 614 -16.76 -18.56 -6.34
C SER A 614 -17.53 -18.54 -7.66
N GLY A 615 -17.14 -17.75 -8.64
CA GLY A 615 -17.83 -17.61 -9.93
C GLY A 615 -19.19 -16.89 -9.84
N GLN A 616 -19.46 -16.24 -8.73
CA GLN A 616 -20.66 -15.42 -8.55
C GLN A 616 -20.41 -14.03 -9.14
N GLY A 617 -21.24 -13.61 -10.08
CA GLY A 617 -21.24 -12.25 -10.58
C GLY A 617 -21.49 -11.28 -9.41
N PHE A 618 -20.65 -10.26 -9.31
CA PHE A 618 -20.80 -9.23 -8.27
C PHE A 618 -21.32 -7.95 -8.90
N THR A 619 -22.54 -7.57 -8.54
CA THR A 619 -23.16 -6.32 -9.00
C THR A 619 -23.02 -5.29 -7.87
N LEU A 620 -22.25 -4.25 -8.11
CA LEU A 620 -22.02 -3.16 -7.14
C LEU A 620 -23.12 -2.10 -7.15
N THR A 621 -24.24 -2.36 -7.79
CA THR A 621 -25.27 -1.36 -8.12
C THR A 621 -26.52 -1.39 -7.24
N GLN A 622 -26.70 -2.40 -6.40
CA GLN A 622 -27.93 -2.51 -5.60
C GLN A 622 -27.67 -2.84 -4.14
N GLY A 623 -28.43 -2.23 -3.23
CA GLY A 623 -28.46 -2.58 -1.82
C GLY A 623 -27.23 -2.18 -1.01
N MET A 624 -26.48 -1.16 -1.43
CA MET A 624 -25.31 -0.70 -0.68
C MET A 624 -25.69 0.31 0.39
N THR A 625 -25.07 0.15 1.54
CA THR A 625 -25.13 1.13 2.63
C THR A 625 -23.79 1.87 2.68
N LEU A 626 -23.81 3.18 2.52
CA LEU A 626 -22.67 4.04 2.78
C LEU A 626 -22.69 4.45 4.24
N SER A 627 -21.62 4.16 4.96
CA SER A 627 -21.50 4.46 6.39
C SER A 627 -21.25 5.94 6.65
N GLU A 628 -21.46 6.35 7.88
CA GLU A 628 -21.24 7.72 8.37
C GLU A 628 -19.82 8.22 8.09
N GLY A 629 -19.66 9.52 7.91
CA GLY A 629 -18.37 10.16 7.78
C GLY A 629 -17.68 10.01 6.42
N VAL A 630 -18.38 9.73 5.34
CA VAL A 630 -17.83 9.61 3.98
C VAL A 630 -18.04 10.90 3.20
N VAL A 631 -16.99 11.41 2.56
CA VAL A 631 -17.06 12.48 1.55
C VAL A 631 -16.97 11.84 0.18
N LEU A 632 -18.00 12.05 -0.64
CA LEU A 632 -18.03 11.57 -2.02
C LEU A 632 -17.50 12.67 -2.96
N GLY A 633 -16.56 12.31 -3.82
CA GLY A 633 -16.00 13.24 -4.82
C GLY A 633 -16.95 13.56 -5.95
N ASP A 634 -16.66 14.62 -6.72
CA ASP A 634 -17.51 15.11 -7.83
C ASP A 634 -17.77 14.03 -8.90
N GLY A 635 -18.97 14.03 -9.47
CA GLY A 635 -19.37 13.20 -10.61
C GLY A 635 -19.58 11.71 -10.32
N MET A 636 -19.77 11.30 -9.08
CA MET A 636 -20.23 9.94 -8.78
C MET A 636 -21.72 9.80 -9.08
N ALA A 637 -22.12 8.72 -9.74
CA ALA A 637 -23.52 8.33 -9.85
C ALA A 637 -23.82 7.25 -8.82
N LEU A 638 -24.84 7.44 -8.03
CA LEU A 638 -25.33 6.49 -7.03
C LEU A 638 -26.52 5.72 -7.62
N GLY A 639 -26.46 4.39 -7.57
CA GLY A 639 -27.50 3.52 -8.14
C GLY A 639 -28.73 3.36 -7.23
N GLU A 640 -29.74 2.70 -7.77
CA GLU A 640 -30.99 2.45 -7.05
C GLU A 640 -30.81 1.58 -5.79
N GLY A 641 -31.63 1.80 -4.78
CA GLY A 641 -31.65 1.00 -3.56
C GLY A 641 -30.51 1.28 -2.57
N MET A 642 -29.78 2.37 -2.72
CA MET A 642 -28.74 2.77 -1.78
C MET A 642 -29.31 3.55 -0.60
N THR A 643 -28.78 3.30 0.58
CA THR A 643 -29.08 4.07 1.79
C THR A 643 -27.84 4.90 2.16
N LEU A 644 -28.04 6.20 2.26
CA LEU A 644 -27.04 7.14 2.75
C LEU A 644 -27.32 7.44 4.21
N SER A 645 -26.34 7.22 5.08
CA SER A 645 -26.47 7.47 6.51
C SER A 645 -26.01 8.88 6.89
N GLU A 646 -26.22 9.27 8.14
CA GLU A 646 -25.93 10.60 8.67
C GLU A 646 -24.44 11.01 8.51
N GLY A 647 -24.19 12.31 8.41
CA GLY A 647 -22.83 12.87 8.37
C GLY A 647 -22.11 12.79 7.03
N MET A 648 -22.79 12.45 5.95
CA MET A 648 -22.21 12.44 4.60
C MET A 648 -22.27 13.81 3.94
N THR A 649 -21.20 14.17 3.24
CA THR A 649 -21.15 15.36 2.37
C THR A 649 -21.11 14.92 0.91
N LEU A 650 -22.05 15.40 0.14
CA LEU A 650 -22.15 15.18 -1.30
C LEU A 650 -21.66 16.43 -2.04
N SER A 651 -20.73 16.25 -2.99
CA SER A 651 -20.18 17.35 -3.77
C SER A 651 -20.93 17.59 -5.08
N GLU A 652 -20.58 18.67 -5.78
CA GLU A 652 -21.24 19.06 -7.04
C GLU A 652 -21.20 17.98 -8.13
N GLY A 653 -22.24 17.97 -8.97
CA GLY A 653 -22.31 17.08 -10.15
C GLY A 653 -22.67 15.62 -9.85
N MET A 654 -23.15 15.31 -8.67
CA MET A 654 -23.67 13.97 -8.35
C MET A 654 -25.11 13.81 -8.83
N THR A 655 -25.41 12.63 -9.39
CA THR A 655 -26.77 12.25 -9.77
C THR A 655 -27.29 11.18 -8.83
N LEU A 656 -28.41 11.44 -8.20
CA LEU A 656 -29.13 10.49 -7.36
C LEU A 656 -30.28 9.87 -8.17
N SER A 657 -30.38 8.54 -8.20
CA SER A 657 -31.47 7.85 -8.89
C SER A 657 -32.62 7.52 -7.92
N GLU A 658 -33.77 7.09 -8.48
CA GLU A 658 -34.96 6.76 -7.70
C GLU A 658 -34.72 5.66 -6.65
N GLY A 659 -35.46 5.69 -5.55
CA GLY A 659 -35.42 4.69 -4.49
C GLY A 659 -34.37 4.91 -3.42
N MET A 660 -33.66 6.04 -3.41
CA MET A 660 -32.68 6.37 -2.38
C MET A 660 -33.33 7.02 -1.16
N THR A 661 -32.86 6.64 0.01
CA THR A 661 -33.26 7.25 1.28
C THR A 661 -32.11 8.09 1.83
N LEU A 662 -32.38 9.37 2.05
CA LEU A 662 -31.47 10.31 2.69
C LEU A 662 -31.85 10.44 4.16
N SER A 663 -30.92 10.18 5.08
CA SER A 663 -31.15 10.37 6.52
C SER A 663 -30.76 11.78 6.98
N GLU A 664 -31.14 12.14 8.21
CA GLU A 664 -30.89 13.49 8.77
C GLU A 664 -29.38 13.81 8.89
N GLY A 665 -29.03 15.07 8.79
CA GLY A 665 -27.65 15.56 8.98
C GLY A 665 -26.77 15.60 7.72
N MET A 666 -27.32 15.33 6.54
CA MET A 666 -26.58 15.42 5.27
C MET A 666 -26.52 16.85 4.75
N THR A 667 -25.35 17.25 4.30
CA THR A 667 -25.15 18.52 3.60
C THR A 667 -25.06 18.26 2.10
N LEU A 668 -25.97 18.85 1.33
CA LEU A 668 -25.95 18.84 -0.12
C LEU A 668 -25.29 20.13 -0.60
N SER A 669 -24.23 20.04 -1.40
CA SER A 669 -23.65 21.21 -2.04
C SER A 669 -24.49 21.65 -3.26
N GLU A 670 -24.35 22.90 -3.67
CA GLU A 670 -25.10 23.48 -4.81
C GLU A 670 -24.88 22.68 -6.09
N SER A 671 -25.91 22.54 -6.91
CA SER A 671 -25.98 21.82 -8.20
C SER A 671 -26.18 20.29 -8.15
N LEU A 672 -26.72 19.75 -7.07
CA LEU A 672 -27.19 18.37 -7.07
C LEU A 672 -28.47 18.24 -7.93
N ASN A 673 -28.40 17.52 -9.05
CA ASN A 673 -29.61 17.16 -9.79
C ASN A 673 -30.28 15.97 -9.10
N LEU A 674 -31.30 16.25 -8.32
CA LEU A 674 -32.29 15.25 -7.89
C LEU A 674 -33.07 14.88 -9.14
N GLY A 675 -32.94 13.65 -9.63
CA GLY A 675 -33.72 13.17 -10.77
C GLY A 675 -35.21 13.44 -10.56
N GLU A 676 -35.90 13.85 -11.64
CA GLU A 676 -37.35 14.06 -11.57
C GLU A 676 -38.06 12.80 -11.07
N PRO A 677 -39.18 12.97 -10.28
CA PRO A 677 -39.90 11.86 -9.69
C PRO A 677 -40.56 10.94 -10.71
#